data_bad4d3c2366cfb7eccd29298c759a5a2
#
_entry.id   bad4d3c2366cfb7eccd29298c759a5a2
#
_cell.length_a   1.000
_cell.length_b   1.000
_cell.length_c   1.000
_cell.angle_alpha   90.00
_cell.angle_beta   90.00
_cell.angle_gamma   90.00
#
_symmetry.space_group_name_H-M   'P 1'
#
loop_
_entity.id
_entity.type
_entity.pdbx_description
1 polymer ?
#
loop_
_entity_poly.entity_id
_entity_poly.type
_entity_poly.pdbx_seq_one_letter_code
_entity_poly.pdbx_strand_id
1 'polypeptide(L)'
;MRAVFGMMPGMRPALILALAWLFVGAVGARAQAPDPLLEWRTVETPHFRIHYHQPLALLARRVAAVAEGAHGPLSEIMAFEPGGRVEVVLTDESDSANGSATALPFDTIRLYAEAPDDLSPLADYDDWMTLLVTHEHTHILHLDQATGLAAFINAILGKTYMPNHVNPRWLLEGVAVWQETALTAGGRLRSTQWDMYLRMDALEDRFLSLDQATNGADRWPHGNAAYLYGSQIVEMIAARHGREALAEVMHEYADGLLPYGLNRVFRHATGRSLEELWDDFRASKRREADALVARIESEGRVEGTRLTHHGEIARAPRFLRDGRLVYNRSDSRSRPRIVVVDPSGDVSSELVRINGGGEAAVISDGRTLLYARIETYRDIYGFSDLFERDLVTGNERRLTEGLRAREPDVSRDGHWITFVTSRAGASHLWIAERRDVRATMRELARGELYTQYFTPRFSPDGRTIAFSRWSPGGYRDVVLVEISSGQVTEVTRDRALDTGPCWANDGRALYFSSDRTGIANIYAYALATGALTQVTNVVAGAYQPAVSDDDRRLVYVGYTSYGFDLFELDLAQASPRPAAAYADTRPPPSSTDALFDAESRDYDPLPTLYPRSYLLDLGADAWGPQIGLSISGEDVLSFHRWNTRLGVGVTTGAWRLDAGYSFNRSPLGVSAYVFRNETLAGGLRVAGEERSWSQEAVGASAALRYGFPESFRSSSIALSYGATYTRATAPFARADELDPNTPPPELPEMGFFSTLRFGWSYSDIERYVYDISASNGRSLSISGSVSDPVIGSQYRVLSLDWSITQFVPLWEQHVLAVRYAGGISGGDLERRGLYAVGGFPQTSPFDSILAPAVLGGAALRGYPVNVRVGSQYHLAQLEYRFPIVRFNAGHATLPVYLNRLYASAFVDAGDAFYGNFDFRTLRVGAGAELHVDFTLFYLLSFTLRVGYARGFMEGGLDQVYGHLGVPF
;
A
#
# COMPACT_ATOMS: atom_id res chain seq x y z
N MET A 1 -28.21 -27.80 2.04
CA MET A 1 -26.74 -27.97 2.15
C MET A 1 -26.18 -29.33 1.72
N ARG A 2 -26.97 -30.37 1.42
CA ARG A 2 -26.46 -31.68 0.92
C ARG A 2 -26.41 -31.84 -0.61
N ALA A 3 -26.85 -30.87 -1.38
CA ALA A 3 -26.94 -30.96 -2.83
C ALA A 3 -25.83 -30.24 -3.62
N VAL A 4 -24.88 -29.56 -2.95
CA VAL A 4 -23.80 -28.78 -3.61
C VAL A 4 -22.44 -29.52 -3.59
N PHE A 5 -22.33 -30.64 -2.89
CA PHE A 5 -21.05 -31.39 -2.73
C PHE A 5 -20.89 -32.65 -3.59
N GLY A 6 -21.67 -32.79 -4.67
CA GLY A 6 -21.57 -33.89 -5.63
C GLY A 6 -20.53 -33.67 -6.74
N MET A 7 -19.43 -32.99 -6.52
CA MET A 7 -18.39 -32.80 -7.53
C MET A 7 -17.47 -34.02 -7.67
N MET A 8 -17.13 -34.35 -8.90
CA MET A 8 -16.34 -35.52 -9.32
C MET A 8 -15.02 -35.70 -8.52
N PRO A 9 -14.60 -36.93 -8.27
CA PRO A 9 -13.45 -37.23 -7.39
C PRO A 9 -12.08 -36.70 -7.84
N GLY A 10 -11.94 -36.24 -9.09
CA GLY A 10 -10.67 -35.75 -9.63
C GLY A 10 -10.40 -34.22 -9.47
N MET A 11 -11.42 -33.42 -9.14
CA MET A 11 -11.28 -31.95 -9.09
C MET A 11 -10.81 -31.39 -7.76
N ARG A 12 -10.89 -32.16 -6.67
CA ARG A 12 -10.53 -31.66 -5.34
C ARG A 12 -9.05 -31.28 -5.15
N PRO A 13 -8.05 -32.03 -5.63
CA PRO A 13 -6.66 -31.64 -5.49
C PRO A 13 -6.26 -30.47 -6.42
N ALA A 14 -6.83 -30.36 -7.61
CA ALA A 14 -6.50 -29.30 -8.55
C ALA A 14 -6.99 -27.91 -8.08
N LEU A 15 -8.14 -27.83 -7.41
CA LEU A 15 -8.67 -26.60 -6.86
C LEU A 15 -7.85 -26.13 -5.65
N ILE A 16 -7.38 -27.06 -4.80
CA ILE A 16 -6.52 -26.74 -3.65
C ILE A 16 -5.14 -26.26 -4.11
N LEU A 17 -4.59 -26.87 -5.15
CA LEU A 17 -3.30 -26.49 -5.73
C LEU A 17 -3.40 -25.18 -6.54
N ALA A 18 -4.48 -24.95 -7.25
CA ALA A 18 -4.74 -23.67 -7.93
C ALA A 18 -4.93 -22.51 -6.94
N LEU A 19 -5.53 -22.75 -5.79
CA LEU A 19 -5.63 -21.78 -4.71
C LEU A 19 -4.26 -21.53 -4.05
N ALA A 20 -3.42 -22.53 -3.87
CA ALA A 20 -2.04 -22.36 -3.40
C ALA A 20 -1.20 -21.51 -4.39
N TRP A 21 -1.50 -21.58 -5.70
CA TRP A 21 -0.83 -20.77 -6.73
C TRP A 21 -1.16 -19.28 -6.67
N LEU A 22 -2.35 -18.90 -6.21
CA LEU A 22 -2.76 -17.51 -6.01
C LEU A 22 -1.98 -16.83 -4.87
N PHE A 23 -1.42 -17.59 -3.93
CA PHE A 23 -0.63 -17.03 -2.83
C PHE A 23 0.76 -16.53 -3.23
N VAL A 24 1.33 -17.02 -4.31
CA VAL A 24 2.70 -16.67 -4.75
C VAL A 24 2.74 -15.40 -5.61
N GLY A 25 1.59 -14.96 -6.13
CA GLY A 25 1.51 -13.85 -7.10
C GLY A 25 1.17 -12.46 -6.54
N ALA A 26 0.81 -12.32 -5.27
CA ALA A 26 0.07 -11.13 -4.80
C ALA A 26 0.86 -10.09 -3.98
N VAL A 27 2.15 -10.25 -3.77
CA VAL A 27 2.94 -9.24 -3.02
C VAL A 27 3.99 -8.58 -3.90
N GLY A 28 3.51 -7.74 -4.79
CA GLY A 28 4.33 -6.79 -5.51
C GLY A 28 4.19 -5.40 -4.89
N ALA A 29 4.72 -5.15 -3.70
CA ALA A 29 5.07 -3.80 -3.34
C ALA A 29 6.03 -3.30 -4.43
N ARG A 30 5.61 -2.27 -5.18
CA ARG A 30 6.49 -1.62 -6.17
C ARG A 30 7.66 -1.03 -5.38
N ALA A 31 8.75 -1.78 -5.25
CA ALA A 31 10.02 -1.19 -4.85
C ALA A 31 10.32 -0.10 -5.90
N GLN A 32 10.49 1.13 -5.47
CA GLN A 32 11.10 2.16 -6.29
C GLN A 32 12.44 1.60 -6.77
N ALA A 33 12.80 1.84 -8.02
CA ALA A 33 14.09 1.39 -8.54
C ALA A 33 15.19 2.05 -7.71
N PRO A 34 16.14 1.30 -7.16
CA PRO A 34 17.19 1.87 -6.33
C PRO A 34 18.11 2.78 -7.16
N ASP A 35 18.72 3.77 -6.50
CA ASP A 35 19.70 4.64 -7.13
C ASP A 35 20.94 3.80 -7.54
N PRO A 36 21.30 3.75 -8.81
CA PRO A 36 22.45 2.98 -9.29
C PRO A 36 23.79 3.48 -8.75
N LEU A 37 23.83 4.72 -8.24
CA LEU A 37 25.04 5.35 -7.67
C LEU A 37 25.28 4.97 -6.22
N LEU A 38 24.33 4.32 -5.56
CA LEU A 38 24.48 3.89 -4.18
C LEU A 38 25.44 2.70 -4.10
N GLU A 39 26.43 2.83 -3.21
CA GLU A 39 27.35 1.75 -2.87
C GLU A 39 26.75 0.92 -1.73
N TRP A 40 26.26 -0.26 -2.07
CA TRP A 40 25.69 -1.18 -1.11
C TRP A 40 26.76 -2.02 -0.43
N ARG A 41 26.62 -2.14 0.87
CA ARG A 41 27.53 -2.89 1.74
C ARG A 41 26.75 -3.82 2.65
N THR A 42 27.46 -4.78 3.24
CA THR A 42 26.87 -5.77 4.15
C THR A 42 27.70 -5.87 5.43
N VAL A 43 27.02 -5.87 6.57
CA VAL A 43 27.52 -6.28 7.87
C VAL A 43 26.92 -7.65 8.22
N GLU A 44 27.75 -8.61 8.58
CA GLU A 44 27.28 -9.93 9.02
C GLU A 44 27.41 -10.09 10.53
N THR A 45 26.38 -10.70 11.12
CA THR A 45 26.31 -11.11 12.52
C THR A 45 26.03 -12.61 12.61
N PRO A 46 25.98 -13.23 13.77
CA PRO A 46 25.60 -14.63 13.90
C PRO A 46 24.24 -14.98 13.27
N HIS A 47 23.20 -14.13 13.46
CA HIS A 47 21.82 -14.41 13.03
C HIS A 47 21.31 -13.51 11.90
N PHE A 48 22.04 -12.44 11.53
CA PHE A 48 21.58 -11.47 10.54
C PHE A 48 22.64 -11.15 9.49
N ARG A 49 22.18 -10.68 8.32
CA ARG A 49 22.96 -9.93 7.34
C ARG A 49 22.29 -8.59 7.07
N ILE A 50 22.97 -7.49 7.44
CA ILE A 50 22.45 -6.14 7.32
C ILE A 50 23.03 -5.50 6.06
N HIS A 51 22.19 -5.27 5.05
CA HIS A 51 22.50 -4.61 3.80
C HIS A 51 22.13 -3.15 3.89
N TYR A 52 23.05 -2.27 3.55
CA TYR A 52 22.87 -0.83 3.67
C TYR A 52 23.68 -0.10 2.61
N HIS A 53 23.36 1.15 2.35
CA HIS A 53 24.15 2.04 1.50
C HIS A 53 24.76 3.17 2.32
N GLN A 54 25.86 3.75 1.83
CA GLN A 54 26.41 4.96 2.43
C GLN A 54 25.40 6.12 2.26
N PRO A 55 25.07 6.92 3.29
CA PRO A 55 25.81 7.16 4.55
C PRO A 55 25.29 6.39 5.78
N LEU A 56 24.57 5.29 5.64
CA LEU A 56 23.89 4.58 6.75
C LEU A 56 24.82 3.67 7.58
N ALA A 57 26.13 3.71 7.41
CA ALA A 57 27.07 2.77 8.05
C ALA A 57 26.95 2.71 9.58
N LEU A 58 26.81 3.87 10.24
CA LEU A 58 26.65 3.92 11.70
C LEU A 58 25.32 3.32 12.14
N LEU A 59 24.25 3.66 11.42
CA LEU A 59 22.91 3.14 11.68
C LEU A 59 22.85 1.61 11.44
N ALA A 60 23.52 1.10 10.42
CA ALA A 60 23.59 -0.33 10.14
C ALA A 60 24.25 -1.13 11.27
N ARG A 61 25.35 -0.61 11.84
CA ARG A 61 26.01 -1.23 13.02
C ARG A 61 25.10 -1.19 14.27
N ARG A 62 24.31 -0.12 14.40
CA ARG A 62 23.30 -0.02 15.45
C ARG A 62 22.18 -1.04 15.27
N VAL A 63 21.62 -1.15 14.03
CA VAL A 63 20.61 -2.15 13.69
C VAL A 63 21.11 -3.57 13.96
N ALA A 64 22.36 -3.84 13.63
CA ALA A 64 23.00 -5.14 13.91
C ALA A 64 23.03 -5.46 15.41
N ALA A 65 23.40 -4.48 16.26
CA ALA A 65 23.43 -4.69 17.71
C ALA A 65 22.01 -4.88 18.29
N VAL A 66 21.04 -4.12 17.81
CA VAL A 66 19.64 -4.22 18.21
C VAL A 66 19.05 -5.56 17.79
N ALA A 67 19.28 -5.99 16.55
CA ALA A 67 18.76 -7.25 16.02
C ALA A 67 19.28 -8.47 16.82
N GLU A 68 20.58 -8.51 17.10
CA GLU A 68 21.18 -9.56 17.93
C GLU A 68 20.65 -9.51 19.38
N GLY A 69 20.48 -8.31 19.94
CA GLY A 69 19.93 -8.14 21.28
C GLY A 69 18.47 -8.59 21.41
N ALA A 70 17.67 -8.39 20.38
CA ALA A 70 16.26 -8.80 20.36
C ALA A 70 16.05 -10.29 20.02
N HIS A 71 16.99 -10.92 19.32
CA HIS A 71 16.83 -12.27 18.78
C HIS A 71 16.58 -13.32 19.87
N GLY A 72 17.43 -13.41 20.88
CA GLY A 72 17.28 -14.39 21.94
C GLY A 72 15.96 -14.28 22.72
N PRO A 73 15.62 -13.11 23.30
CA PRO A 73 14.36 -12.92 24.00
C PRO A 73 13.11 -13.22 23.13
N LEU A 74 13.12 -12.80 21.86
CA LEU A 74 12.00 -13.07 20.96
C LEU A 74 11.89 -14.55 20.61
N SER A 75 13.00 -15.24 20.32
CA SER A 75 13.02 -16.68 20.03
C SER A 75 12.54 -17.50 21.21
N GLU A 76 12.89 -17.12 22.44
CA GLU A 76 12.38 -17.76 23.65
C GLU A 76 10.87 -17.61 23.80
N ILE A 77 10.33 -16.39 23.60
CA ILE A 77 8.88 -16.12 23.73
C ILE A 77 8.08 -16.81 22.61
N MET A 78 8.61 -16.80 21.39
CA MET A 78 7.96 -17.41 20.22
C MET A 78 8.17 -18.92 20.13
N ALA A 79 9.05 -19.48 20.99
CA ALA A 79 9.47 -20.89 20.97
C ALA A 79 9.92 -21.37 19.58
N PHE A 80 10.63 -20.50 18.83
CA PHE A 80 11.06 -20.76 17.46
C PHE A 80 12.34 -19.98 17.13
N GLU A 81 13.21 -20.60 16.34
CA GLU A 81 14.39 -19.97 15.74
C GLU A 81 14.40 -20.21 14.22
N PRO A 82 14.68 -19.19 13.39
CA PRO A 82 14.82 -19.34 11.96
C PRO A 82 15.98 -20.28 11.60
N GLY A 83 15.82 -21.10 10.56
CA GLY A 83 16.82 -22.07 10.13
C GLY A 83 18.07 -21.48 9.46
N GLY A 84 18.16 -20.14 9.36
CA GLY A 84 19.25 -19.42 8.71
C GLY A 84 19.32 -17.97 9.13
N ARG A 85 20.30 -17.25 8.57
CA ARG A 85 20.39 -15.81 8.83
C ARG A 85 19.23 -15.04 8.16
N VAL A 86 18.70 -14.06 8.89
CA VAL A 86 17.68 -13.13 8.40
C VAL A 86 18.37 -12.00 7.63
N GLU A 87 17.89 -11.72 6.43
CA GLU A 87 18.37 -10.62 5.60
C GLU A 87 17.69 -9.31 6.03
N VAL A 88 18.45 -8.29 6.33
CA VAL A 88 17.93 -6.97 6.71
C VAL A 88 18.38 -5.93 5.70
N VAL A 89 17.44 -5.23 5.08
CA VAL A 89 17.72 -4.13 4.14
C VAL A 89 17.40 -2.81 4.83
N LEU A 90 18.41 -1.98 5.03
CA LEU A 90 18.28 -0.64 5.60
C LEU A 90 18.42 0.41 4.51
N THR A 91 17.39 1.24 4.36
CA THR A 91 17.31 2.28 3.31
C THR A 91 16.86 3.63 3.86
N ASP A 92 17.21 4.70 3.14
CA ASP A 92 16.82 6.10 3.44
C ASP A 92 16.29 6.81 2.18
N GLU A 93 15.59 6.07 1.33
CA GLU A 93 15.13 6.55 0.01
C GLU A 93 13.74 7.20 0.05
N SER A 94 13.09 7.26 1.22
CA SER A 94 11.74 7.80 1.38
C SER A 94 11.59 8.54 2.71
N ASP A 95 10.77 9.59 2.72
CA ASP A 95 10.34 10.32 3.92
C ASP A 95 9.13 9.67 4.58
N SER A 96 9.09 8.34 4.58
CA SER A 96 8.03 7.55 5.22
C SER A 96 8.62 6.61 6.25
N ALA A 97 8.19 6.74 7.49
CA ALA A 97 8.52 5.79 8.55
C ALA A 97 7.79 4.47 8.30
N ASN A 98 8.53 3.39 8.09
CA ASN A 98 7.96 2.08 7.82
C ASN A 98 8.99 0.96 8.05
N GLY A 99 8.46 -0.27 8.20
CA GLY A 99 9.19 -1.51 8.09
C GLY A 99 8.32 -2.57 7.40
N SER A 100 8.93 -3.67 7.04
CA SER A 100 8.19 -4.84 6.55
C SER A 100 9.03 -6.10 6.70
N ALA A 101 8.38 -7.21 6.96
CA ALA A 101 8.99 -8.51 7.03
C ALA A 101 8.28 -9.55 6.16
N THR A 102 9.02 -10.47 5.61
CA THR A 102 8.50 -11.64 4.89
C THR A 102 9.38 -12.85 5.12
N ALA A 103 8.77 -14.01 5.26
CA ALA A 103 9.49 -15.28 5.30
C ALA A 103 9.64 -15.93 3.91
N LEU A 104 8.97 -15.41 2.86
CA LEU A 104 9.03 -15.97 1.51
C LEU A 104 9.63 -14.96 0.53
N PRO A 105 10.51 -15.39 -0.39
CA PRO A 105 11.08 -16.75 -0.53
C PRO A 105 12.15 -17.07 0.50
N PHE A 106 12.63 -16.07 1.26
CA PHE A 106 13.56 -16.19 2.40
C PHE A 106 13.31 -15.06 3.40
N ASP A 107 13.76 -15.26 4.62
CA ASP A 107 13.55 -14.32 5.72
C ASP A 107 14.19 -12.98 5.44
N THR A 108 13.35 -11.96 5.26
CA THR A 108 13.78 -10.61 4.89
C THR A 108 13.04 -9.57 5.71
N ILE A 109 13.78 -8.64 6.28
CA ILE A 109 13.29 -7.43 6.94
C ILE A 109 13.74 -6.22 6.13
N ARG A 110 12.85 -5.27 5.85
CA ARG A 110 13.17 -3.97 5.26
C ARG A 110 12.89 -2.88 6.27
N LEU A 111 13.85 -2.00 6.51
CA LEU A 111 13.79 -0.92 7.48
C LEU A 111 14.04 0.41 6.78
N TYR A 112 13.21 1.40 7.11
CA TYR A 112 13.40 2.78 6.67
C TYR A 112 14.01 3.58 7.81
N ALA A 113 15.03 4.40 7.49
CA ALA A 113 15.76 5.19 8.48
C ALA A 113 14.91 6.34 9.06
N GLU A 114 13.88 6.79 8.33
CA GLU A 114 12.99 7.86 8.75
C GLU A 114 12.16 7.46 9.96
N ALA A 115 12.04 8.37 10.95
CA ALA A 115 11.24 8.17 12.14
C ALA A 115 9.80 8.72 11.96
N PRO A 116 8.82 8.22 12.74
CA PRO A 116 7.44 8.73 12.72
C PRO A 116 7.31 10.18 13.18
N ASP A 117 6.33 10.90 12.63
CA ASP A 117 5.98 12.26 13.05
C ASP A 117 5.22 12.31 14.39
N ASP A 118 4.98 13.53 14.91
CA ASP A 118 4.33 13.77 16.21
C ASP A 118 2.90 13.27 16.34
N LEU A 119 2.18 13.10 15.24
CA LEU A 119 0.80 12.59 15.22
C LEU A 119 0.68 11.17 14.66
N SER A 120 1.81 10.55 14.37
CA SER A 120 1.81 9.17 13.92
C SER A 120 1.32 8.25 15.04
N PRO A 121 0.48 7.24 14.73
CA PRO A 121 0.17 6.19 15.70
C PRO A 121 1.41 5.41 16.19
N LEU A 122 2.55 5.59 15.53
CA LEU A 122 3.86 5.00 15.87
C LEU A 122 4.71 5.93 16.73
N ALA A 123 4.20 7.07 17.17
CA ALA A 123 5.00 8.10 17.83
C ALA A 123 5.51 7.72 19.23
N ASP A 124 4.97 6.70 19.89
CA ASP A 124 5.38 6.27 21.21
C ASP A 124 6.49 5.22 21.15
N TYR A 125 7.73 5.66 21.08
CA TYR A 125 8.93 4.81 21.09
C TYR A 125 10.04 5.44 21.94
N ASP A 126 10.87 4.62 22.54
CA ASP A 126 12.08 5.07 23.25
C ASP A 126 13.32 5.05 22.34
N ASP A 127 13.35 4.16 21.36
CA ASP A 127 14.31 4.10 20.26
C ASP A 127 13.61 3.50 19.04
N TRP A 128 13.57 4.28 17.94
CA TRP A 128 12.81 3.87 16.75
C TRP A 128 13.32 2.56 16.12
N MET A 129 14.65 2.42 15.98
CA MET A 129 15.19 1.20 15.37
C MET A 129 15.01 -0.01 16.28
N THR A 130 15.12 0.15 17.60
CA THR A 130 14.88 -0.95 18.55
C THR A 130 13.43 -1.42 18.47
N LEU A 131 12.47 -0.48 18.46
CA LEU A 131 11.07 -0.82 18.33
C LEU A 131 10.78 -1.50 16.98
N LEU A 132 11.25 -0.91 15.86
CA LEU A 132 10.97 -1.41 14.51
C LEU A 132 11.60 -2.78 14.26
N VAL A 133 12.87 -2.99 14.64
CA VAL A 133 13.54 -4.29 14.50
C VAL A 133 12.84 -5.36 15.34
N THR A 134 12.44 -5.05 16.58
CA THR A 134 11.70 -5.97 17.44
C THR A 134 10.37 -6.38 16.80
N HIS A 135 9.65 -5.41 16.24
CA HIS A 135 8.38 -5.64 15.54
C HIS A 135 8.56 -6.53 14.31
N GLU A 136 9.47 -6.16 13.40
CA GLU A 136 9.68 -6.88 12.15
C GLU A 136 10.31 -8.26 12.35
N HIS A 137 11.20 -8.40 13.33
CA HIS A 137 11.77 -9.72 13.65
C HIS A 137 10.74 -10.65 14.28
N THR A 138 9.78 -10.12 15.04
CA THR A 138 8.61 -10.90 15.51
C THR A 138 7.83 -11.48 14.33
N HIS A 139 7.64 -10.73 13.25
CA HIS A 139 6.99 -11.26 12.05
C HIS A 139 7.78 -12.41 11.42
N ILE A 140 9.12 -12.34 11.34
CA ILE A 140 9.93 -13.46 10.85
C ILE A 140 9.68 -14.70 11.71
N LEU A 141 9.80 -14.56 13.04
CA LEU A 141 9.59 -15.68 13.97
C LEU A 141 8.16 -16.25 13.92
N HIS A 142 7.17 -15.44 13.59
CA HIS A 142 5.78 -15.89 13.43
C HIS A 142 5.56 -16.56 12.08
N LEU A 143 5.99 -15.92 10.98
CA LEU A 143 5.68 -16.35 9.62
C LEU A 143 6.50 -17.54 9.14
N ASP A 144 7.73 -17.71 9.67
CA ASP A 144 8.64 -18.78 9.25
C ASP A 144 8.35 -20.13 9.92
N GLN A 145 7.38 -20.19 10.82
CA GLN A 145 6.98 -21.44 11.44
C GLN A 145 6.22 -22.34 10.46
N ALA A 146 6.74 -23.53 10.24
CA ALA A 146 6.08 -24.62 9.55
C ALA A 146 6.35 -25.93 10.29
N THR A 147 5.31 -26.61 10.74
CA THR A 147 5.39 -27.84 11.50
C THR A 147 4.62 -28.98 10.82
N GLY A 148 4.71 -30.19 11.29
CA GLY A 148 3.92 -31.31 10.81
C GLY A 148 3.92 -31.49 9.28
N LEU A 149 2.73 -31.49 8.68
CA LEU A 149 2.55 -31.67 7.24
C LEU A 149 3.15 -30.52 6.42
N ALA A 150 3.06 -29.29 6.91
CA ALA A 150 3.65 -28.14 6.24
C ALA A 150 5.18 -28.25 6.17
N ALA A 151 5.82 -28.65 7.26
CA ALA A 151 7.26 -28.91 7.28
C ALA A 151 7.66 -30.02 6.30
N PHE A 152 6.87 -31.09 6.22
CA PHE A 152 7.12 -32.19 5.26
C PHE A 152 7.02 -31.70 3.80
N ILE A 153 6.03 -30.90 3.47
CA ILE A 153 5.89 -30.31 2.13
C ILE A 153 7.12 -29.42 1.81
N ASN A 154 7.52 -28.58 2.74
CA ASN A 154 8.67 -27.70 2.58
C ASN A 154 10.02 -28.46 2.50
N ALA A 155 10.14 -29.63 3.12
CA ALA A 155 11.33 -30.50 2.99
C ALA A 155 11.50 -31.03 1.56
N ILE A 156 10.40 -31.16 0.79
CA ILE A 156 10.42 -31.69 -0.59
C ILE A 156 10.49 -30.53 -1.61
N LEU A 157 9.65 -29.51 -1.43
CA LEU A 157 9.45 -28.44 -2.39
C LEU A 157 10.21 -27.14 -2.06
N GLY A 158 11.05 -27.18 -1.01
CA GLY A 158 11.67 -25.98 -0.48
C GLY A 158 10.65 -25.10 0.28
N LYS A 159 11.04 -23.89 0.65
CA LYS A 159 10.22 -22.95 1.43
C LYS A 159 9.04 -22.42 0.58
N THR A 160 7.91 -23.12 0.61
CA THR A 160 6.76 -22.84 -0.26
C THR A 160 5.44 -22.70 0.49
N TYR A 161 5.25 -23.51 1.55
CA TYR A 161 3.99 -23.55 2.27
C TYR A 161 4.18 -23.15 3.73
N MET A 162 3.78 -21.94 4.05
CA MET A 162 3.92 -21.29 5.36
C MET A 162 2.53 -20.94 5.89
N PRO A 163 1.89 -21.82 6.72
CA PRO A 163 0.49 -21.64 7.13
C PRO A 163 0.23 -20.32 7.85
N ASN A 164 1.19 -19.84 8.64
CA ASN A 164 1.06 -18.59 9.40
C ASN A 164 0.95 -17.35 8.51
N HIS A 165 1.31 -17.40 7.23
CA HIS A 165 1.03 -16.30 6.29
C HIS A 165 -0.47 -16.06 6.05
N VAL A 166 -1.31 -17.01 6.40
CA VAL A 166 -2.77 -16.95 6.21
C VAL A 166 -3.49 -16.63 7.53
N ASN A 167 -2.78 -16.21 8.54
CA ASN A 167 -3.39 -15.69 9.76
C ASN A 167 -4.10 -14.34 9.50
N PRO A 168 -5.19 -14.03 10.24
CA PRO A 168 -5.77 -12.69 10.23
C PRO A 168 -4.74 -11.63 10.61
N ARG A 169 -4.78 -10.48 9.94
CA ARG A 169 -3.82 -9.40 10.19
C ARG A 169 -3.79 -8.97 11.65
N TRP A 170 -4.93 -8.98 12.36
CA TRP A 170 -4.94 -8.60 13.77
C TRP A 170 -4.10 -9.52 14.65
N LEU A 171 -3.97 -10.82 14.30
CA LEU A 171 -3.11 -11.74 15.04
C LEU A 171 -1.63 -11.51 14.69
N LEU A 172 -1.30 -11.37 13.41
CA LEU A 172 0.06 -11.07 12.95
C LEU A 172 0.60 -9.79 13.59
N GLU A 173 -0.15 -8.69 13.40
CA GLU A 173 0.24 -7.37 13.87
C GLU A 173 0.10 -7.23 15.40
N GLY A 174 -0.92 -7.87 15.96
CA GLY A 174 -1.15 -7.84 17.40
C GLY A 174 -0.02 -8.48 18.21
N VAL A 175 0.50 -9.61 17.75
CA VAL A 175 1.66 -10.28 18.40
C VAL A 175 2.91 -9.42 18.26
N ALA A 176 3.15 -8.82 17.10
CA ALA A 176 4.31 -7.96 16.88
C ALA A 176 4.26 -6.69 17.74
N VAL A 177 3.10 -6.02 17.84
CA VAL A 177 2.90 -4.84 18.73
C VAL A 177 3.01 -5.23 20.21
N TRP A 178 2.53 -6.39 20.59
CA TRP A 178 2.69 -6.87 21.94
C TRP A 178 4.17 -7.08 22.31
N GLN A 179 4.95 -7.69 21.43
CA GLN A 179 6.38 -7.94 21.64
C GLN A 179 7.19 -6.63 21.65
N GLU A 180 6.93 -5.70 20.72
CA GLU A 180 7.62 -4.41 20.73
C GLU A 180 7.43 -3.67 22.04
N THR A 181 6.22 -3.75 22.62
CA THR A 181 5.91 -3.12 23.89
C THR A 181 6.51 -3.87 25.09
N ALA A 182 6.54 -5.20 25.05
CA ALA A 182 7.09 -6.01 26.13
C ALA A 182 8.61 -5.87 26.27
N LEU A 183 9.33 -5.68 25.15
CA LEU A 183 10.79 -5.65 25.10
C LEU A 183 11.41 -4.26 24.95
N THR A 184 10.61 -3.20 24.88
CA THR A 184 11.09 -1.80 24.85
C THR A 184 10.43 -0.97 25.93
N ALA A 185 10.92 0.24 26.15
CA ALA A 185 10.29 1.18 27.09
C ALA A 185 9.17 2.03 26.43
N GLY A 186 9.04 1.97 25.10
CA GLY A 186 7.96 2.52 24.30
C GLY A 186 6.94 1.44 23.90
N GLY A 187 6.34 1.63 22.74
CA GLY A 187 5.43 0.67 22.10
C GLY A 187 3.96 1.07 22.16
N ARG A 188 3.24 0.61 21.16
CA ARG A 188 1.85 1.05 20.90
C ARG A 188 0.87 0.70 22.01
N LEU A 189 1.11 -0.33 22.81
CA LEU A 189 0.25 -0.64 23.97
C LEU A 189 0.41 0.36 25.15
N ARG A 190 1.45 1.22 25.13
CA ARG A 190 1.61 2.32 26.08
C ARG A 190 1.11 3.66 25.54
N SER A 191 0.75 3.69 24.25
CA SER A 191 0.32 4.92 23.58
C SER A 191 -1.06 5.36 24.04
N THR A 192 -1.15 6.57 24.58
CA THR A 192 -2.40 7.22 24.97
C THR A 192 -3.32 7.48 23.77
N GLN A 193 -2.76 7.61 22.57
CA GLN A 193 -3.51 7.74 21.33
C GLN A 193 -4.19 6.42 20.92
N TRP A 194 -3.54 5.27 21.10
CA TRP A 194 -4.14 3.96 20.84
C TRP A 194 -5.27 3.67 21.83
N ASP A 195 -5.09 3.99 23.10
CA ASP A 195 -6.14 3.89 24.09
C ASP A 195 -7.33 4.80 23.78
N MET A 196 -7.07 6.00 23.26
CA MET A 196 -8.10 6.92 22.80
C MET A 196 -8.99 6.30 21.71
N TYR A 197 -8.39 5.65 20.72
CA TYR A 197 -9.15 5.05 19.62
C TYR A 197 -10.14 4.00 20.13
N LEU A 198 -9.70 3.04 20.91
CA LEU A 198 -10.58 2.00 21.45
C LEU A 198 -11.61 2.53 22.45
N ARG A 199 -11.18 3.51 23.26
CA ARG A 199 -12.07 4.18 24.22
C ARG A 199 -13.24 4.84 23.50
N MET A 200 -12.97 5.57 22.42
CA MET A 200 -14.02 6.25 21.67
C MET A 200 -14.88 5.24 20.89
N ASP A 201 -14.28 4.20 20.31
CA ASP A 201 -15.04 3.11 19.68
C ASP A 201 -16.01 2.44 20.69
N ALA A 202 -15.57 2.25 21.92
CA ALA A 202 -16.40 1.66 22.98
C ALA A 202 -17.52 2.62 23.45
N LEU A 203 -17.25 3.92 23.61
CA LEU A 203 -18.20 4.92 24.06
C LEU A 203 -19.27 5.25 23.02
N GLU A 204 -18.91 5.26 21.74
CA GLU A 204 -19.79 5.61 20.63
C GLU A 204 -20.41 4.38 19.93
N ASP A 205 -20.34 3.20 20.54
CA ASP A 205 -20.88 1.92 20.03
C ASP A 205 -20.39 1.55 18.62
N ARG A 206 -19.13 1.86 18.34
CA ARG A 206 -18.46 1.57 17.06
C ARG A 206 -17.36 0.52 17.15
N PHE A 207 -17.32 -0.22 18.24
CA PHE A 207 -16.37 -1.31 18.41
C PHE A 207 -16.51 -2.34 17.28
N LEU A 208 -15.40 -2.76 16.66
CA LEU A 208 -15.42 -3.75 15.59
C LEU A 208 -15.96 -5.09 16.08
N SER A 209 -16.78 -5.75 15.29
CA SER A 209 -17.09 -7.16 15.49
C SER A 209 -15.88 -8.03 15.11
N LEU A 210 -15.85 -9.27 15.62
CA LEU A 210 -14.73 -10.18 15.37
C LEU A 210 -14.50 -10.44 13.88
N ASP A 211 -15.56 -10.63 13.10
CA ASP A 211 -15.47 -10.84 11.65
C ASP A 211 -14.90 -9.61 10.91
N GLN A 212 -15.26 -8.39 11.36
CA GLN A 212 -14.73 -7.14 10.82
C GLN A 212 -13.24 -6.96 11.14
N ALA A 213 -12.81 -7.23 12.36
CA ALA A 213 -11.42 -7.18 12.75
C ALA A 213 -10.59 -8.26 12.03
N THR A 214 -11.17 -9.45 11.84
CA THR A 214 -10.53 -10.60 11.20
C THR A 214 -10.28 -10.38 9.70
N ASN A 215 -11.19 -9.71 9.00
CA ASN A 215 -11.14 -9.57 7.54
C ASN A 215 -10.86 -8.13 7.05
N GLY A 216 -10.79 -7.15 7.94
CA GLY A 216 -10.51 -5.76 7.62
C GLY A 216 -11.71 -5.01 7.04
N ALA A 217 -12.50 -4.33 7.89
CA ALA A 217 -13.61 -3.51 7.45
C ALA A 217 -13.12 -2.20 6.78
N ASP A 218 -13.84 -1.77 5.72
CA ASP A 218 -13.59 -0.49 5.03
C ASP A 218 -14.12 0.68 5.89
N ARG A 219 -13.50 0.94 7.02
CA ARG A 219 -13.82 2.08 7.89
C ARG A 219 -12.62 2.49 8.72
N TRP A 220 -12.63 3.71 9.22
CA TRP A 220 -11.63 4.22 10.15
C TRP A 220 -11.49 3.31 11.41
N PRO A 221 -10.28 3.02 11.90
CA PRO A 221 -8.97 3.51 11.44
C PRO A 221 -8.32 2.70 10.31
N HIS A 222 -9.10 2.04 9.45
CA HIS A 222 -8.65 1.30 8.28
C HIS A 222 -7.59 0.23 8.61
N GLY A 223 -6.45 0.23 7.90
CA GLY A 223 -5.35 -0.71 8.12
C GLY A 223 -4.80 -0.73 9.55
N ASN A 224 -4.92 0.38 10.29
CA ASN A 224 -4.49 0.45 11.69
C ASN A 224 -5.38 -0.36 12.65
N ALA A 225 -6.61 -0.70 12.25
CA ALA A 225 -7.51 -1.50 13.08
C ALA A 225 -6.89 -2.86 13.45
N ALA A 226 -6.17 -3.50 12.54
CA ALA A 226 -5.50 -4.78 12.80
C ALA A 226 -4.48 -4.67 13.94
N TYR A 227 -3.66 -3.62 13.94
CA TYR A 227 -2.68 -3.34 15.00
C TYR A 227 -3.38 -2.99 16.32
N LEU A 228 -4.36 -2.09 16.26
CA LEU A 228 -5.09 -1.56 17.42
C LEU A 228 -5.82 -2.66 18.19
N TYR A 229 -6.77 -3.31 17.51
CA TYR A 229 -7.57 -4.37 18.14
C TYR A 229 -6.74 -5.60 18.44
N GLY A 230 -5.81 -5.95 17.51
CA GLY A 230 -4.94 -7.10 17.65
C GLY A 230 -4.05 -7.03 18.87
N SER A 231 -3.34 -5.92 19.07
CA SER A 231 -2.42 -5.78 20.21
C SER A 231 -3.14 -5.86 21.55
N GLN A 232 -4.29 -5.22 21.66
CA GLN A 232 -5.04 -5.15 22.92
C GLN A 232 -5.70 -6.49 23.29
N ILE A 233 -6.21 -7.26 22.31
CA ILE A 233 -6.73 -8.59 22.58
C ILE A 233 -5.61 -9.59 22.87
N VAL A 234 -4.46 -9.50 22.17
CA VAL A 234 -3.28 -10.32 22.44
C VAL A 234 -2.75 -10.06 23.85
N GLU A 235 -2.64 -8.80 24.27
CA GLU A 235 -2.25 -8.43 25.64
C GLU A 235 -3.23 -9.01 26.67
N MET A 236 -4.53 -8.91 26.44
CA MET A 236 -5.53 -9.50 27.34
C MET A 236 -5.38 -11.03 27.44
N ILE A 237 -5.12 -11.71 26.33
CA ILE A 237 -4.92 -13.17 26.30
C ILE A 237 -3.62 -13.53 27.03
N ALA A 238 -2.52 -12.85 26.76
CA ALA A 238 -1.24 -13.07 27.43
C ALA A 238 -1.34 -12.84 28.94
N ALA A 239 -2.05 -11.79 29.37
CA ALA A 239 -2.23 -11.47 30.78
C ALA A 239 -3.11 -12.51 31.52
N ARG A 240 -4.10 -13.13 30.86
CA ARG A 240 -5.02 -14.07 31.49
C ARG A 240 -4.60 -15.54 31.39
N HIS A 241 -3.99 -15.91 30.27
CA HIS A 241 -3.66 -17.31 29.94
C HIS A 241 -2.17 -17.61 29.85
N GLY A 242 -1.31 -16.57 30.03
CA GLY A 242 0.12 -16.67 29.87
C GLY A 242 0.59 -16.45 28.44
N ARG A 243 1.87 -16.09 28.31
CA ARG A 243 2.50 -15.89 26.99
C ARG A 243 2.65 -17.21 26.21
N GLU A 244 2.75 -18.33 26.93
CA GLU A 244 2.87 -19.68 26.39
C GLU A 244 1.63 -20.06 25.57
N ALA A 245 0.45 -19.58 25.95
CA ALA A 245 -0.77 -19.81 25.18
C ALA A 245 -0.73 -19.17 23.77
N LEU A 246 -0.05 -18.04 23.62
CA LEU A 246 0.13 -17.41 22.30
C LEU A 246 1.13 -18.19 21.43
N ALA A 247 2.24 -18.67 22.02
CA ALA A 247 3.20 -19.51 21.31
C ALA A 247 2.53 -20.82 20.84
N GLU A 248 1.69 -21.43 21.68
CA GLU A 248 0.90 -22.62 21.33
C GLU A 248 -0.06 -22.37 20.17
N VAL A 249 -0.77 -21.22 20.17
CA VAL A 249 -1.65 -20.81 19.06
C VAL A 249 -0.90 -20.76 17.74
N MET A 250 0.27 -20.10 17.69
CA MET A 250 1.06 -19.97 16.48
C MET A 250 1.64 -21.31 16.01
N HIS A 251 2.13 -22.12 16.94
CA HIS A 251 2.71 -23.43 16.64
C HIS A 251 1.66 -24.43 16.12
N GLU A 252 0.48 -24.50 16.76
CA GLU A 252 -0.61 -25.39 16.31
C GLU A 252 -1.18 -24.95 14.96
N TYR A 253 -1.25 -23.63 14.70
CA TYR A 253 -1.70 -23.12 13.41
C TYR A 253 -0.69 -23.46 12.29
N ALA A 254 0.61 -23.47 12.61
CA ALA A 254 1.69 -23.78 11.68
C ALA A 254 1.67 -25.24 11.15
N ASP A 255 0.93 -26.16 11.79
CA ASP A 255 0.68 -27.54 11.32
C ASP A 255 -0.52 -27.63 10.34
N GLY A 256 -1.32 -26.57 10.22
CA GLY A 256 -2.54 -26.57 9.43
C GLY A 256 -2.32 -26.73 7.92
N LEU A 257 -3.07 -27.61 7.25
CA LEU A 257 -3.09 -27.72 5.79
C LEU A 257 -4.00 -26.66 5.13
N LEU A 258 -5.01 -26.20 5.84
CA LEU A 258 -5.97 -25.22 5.35
C LEU A 258 -6.06 -24.06 6.35
N PRO A 259 -6.27 -22.82 5.90
CA PRO A 259 -6.37 -21.66 6.78
C PRO A 259 -7.71 -21.64 7.54
N TYR A 260 -8.01 -22.74 8.21
CA TYR A 260 -9.23 -22.92 9.01
C TYR A 260 -8.88 -23.31 10.43
N GLY A 261 -9.80 -23.08 11.32
CA GLY A 261 -9.71 -23.59 12.68
C GLY A 261 -9.07 -22.66 13.67
N LEU A 262 -8.95 -21.35 13.36
CA LEU A 262 -8.45 -20.36 14.31
C LEU A 262 -9.16 -20.47 15.68
N ASN A 263 -10.47 -20.61 15.66
CA ASN A 263 -11.28 -20.79 16.88
C ASN A 263 -10.99 -22.10 17.63
N ARG A 264 -10.65 -23.16 16.90
CA ARG A 264 -10.23 -24.44 17.48
C ARG A 264 -8.91 -24.29 18.22
N VAL A 265 -7.93 -23.64 17.59
CA VAL A 265 -6.59 -23.42 18.13
C VAL A 265 -6.67 -22.56 19.40
N PHE A 266 -7.43 -21.45 19.39
CA PHE A 266 -7.64 -20.63 20.59
C PHE A 266 -8.33 -21.39 21.71
N ARG A 267 -9.34 -22.23 21.39
CA ARG A 267 -10.02 -23.05 22.41
C ARG A 267 -9.08 -24.10 23.04
N HIS A 268 -8.16 -24.65 22.25
CA HIS A 268 -7.14 -25.58 22.76
C HIS A 268 -6.17 -24.85 23.70
N ALA A 269 -5.60 -23.74 23.28
CA ALA A 269 -4.60 -23.02 24.06
C ALA A 269 -5.17 -22.27 25.29
N THR A 270 -6.42 -21.82 25.25
CA THR A 270 -7.00 -20.96 26.30
C THR A 270 -8.21 -21.57 27.04
N GLY A 271 -8.74 -22.69 26.55
CA GLY A 271 -10.01 -23.28 27.03
C GLY A 271 -11.26 -22.52 26.58
N ARG A 272 -11.14 -21.43 25.81
CA ARG A 272 -12.23 -20.56 25.36
C ARG A 272 -12.21 -20.32 23.86
N SER A 273 -13.39 -20.08 23.30
CA SER A 273 -13.48 -19.69 21.89
C SER A 273 -13.03 -18.24 21.70
N LEU A 274 -12.60 -17.89 20.49
CA LEU A 274 -12.18 -16.53 20.18
C LEU A 274 -13.37 -15.55 20.24
N GLU A 275 -14.61 -15.99 19.94
CA GLU A 275 -15.81 -15.18 20.12
C GLU A 275 -16.01 -14.82 21.60
N GLU A 276 -15.87 -15.78 22.52
CA GLU A 276 -15.97 -15.52 23.97
C GLU A 276 -14.88 -14.58 24.47
N LEU A 277 -13.65 -14.73 23.96
CA LEU A 277 -12.54 -13.83 24.29
C LEU A 277 -12.78 -12.42 23.75
N TRP A 278 -13.37 -12.30 22.55
CA TRP A 278 -13.71 -11.00 21.93
C TRP A 278 -14.82 -10.28 22.70
N ASP A 279 -15.85 -10.99 23.13
CA ASP A 279 -16.93 -10.43 23.95
C ASP A 279 -16.41 -9.93 25.30
N ASP A 280 -15.55 -10.69 25.96
CA ASP A 280 -14.87 -10.26 27.18
C ASP A 280 -14.01 -9.02 26.98
N PHE A 281 -13.25 -8.98 25.88
CA PHE A 281 -12.41 -7.86 25.51
C PHE A 281 -13.25 -6.58 25.32
N ARG A 282 -14.31 -6.67 24.51
CA ARG A 282 -15.24 -5.56 24.29
C ARG A 282 -15.86 -5.05 25.59
N ALA A 283 -16.32 -5.98 26.44
CA ALA A 283 -16.92 -5.63 27.73
C ALA A 283 -15.90 -4.99 28.70
N SER A 284 -14.63 -5.42 28.68
CA SER A 284 -13.57 -4.81 29.47
C SER A 284 -13.30 -3.37 29.05
N LYS A 285 -13.13 -3.15 27.72
CA LYS A 285 -12.85 -1.80 27.17
C LYS A 285 -14.00 -0.82 27.44
N ARG A 286 -15.26 -1.29 27.39
CA ARG A 286 -16.40 -0.46 27.75
C ARG A 286 -16.36 -0.04 29.23
N ARG A 287 -16.11 -0.96 30.16
CA ARG A 287 -16.03 -0.62 31.62
C ARG A 287 -14.87 0.34 31.91
N GLU A 288 -13.71 0.14 31.26
CA GLU A 288 -12.54 1.02 31.38
C GLU A 288 -12.89 2.44 30.91
N ALA A 289 -13.55 2.56 29.75
CA ALA A 289 -13.97 3.83 29.18
C ALA A 289 -15.01 4.55 30.05
N ASP A 290 -16.05 3.83 30.55
CA ASP A 290 -17.08 4.40 31.42
C ASP A 290 -16.48 4.91 32.75
N ALA A 291 -15.53 4.17 33.34
CA ALA A 291 -14.83 4.57 34.56
C ALA A 291 -13.97 5.84 34.33
N LEU A 292 -13.31 5.95 33.18
CA LEU A 292 -12.52 7.12 32.82
C LEU A 292 -13.40 8.36 32.63
N VAL A 293 -14.55 8.21 31.94
CA VAL A 293 -15.51 9.31 31.78
C VAL A 293 -15.97 9.83 33.15
N ALA A 294 -16.36 8.92 34.05
CA ALA A 294 -16.80 9.29 35.38
C ALA A 294 -15.72 10.06 36.16
N ARG A 295 -14.45 9.69 36.01
CA ARG A 295 -13.31 10.42 36.60
C ARG A 295 -13.19 11.82 36.03
N ILE A 296 -13.18 11.97 34.70
CA ILE A 296 -13.04 13.27 34.02
C ILE A 296 -14.19 14.21 34.40
N GLU A 297 -15.43 13.69 34.43
CA GLU A 297 -16.60 14.46 34.85
C GLU A 297 -16.46 14.97 36.31
N SER A 298 -15.97 14.11 37.21
CA SER A 298 -15.74 14.49 38.60
C SER A 298 -14.62 15.53 38.78
N GLU A 299 -13.63 15.54 37.90
CA GLU A 299 -12.53 16.52 37.87
C GLU A 299 -12.90 17.82 37.15
N GLY A 300 -14.05 17.90 36.52
CA GLY A 300 -14.50 19.01 35.69
C GLY A 300 -14.02 18.87 34.26
N ARG A 301 -14.87 18.39 33.38
CA ARG A 301 -14.64 18.30 31.94
C ARG A 301 -14.55 19.68 31.30
N VAL A 302 -13.50 19.92 30.52
CA VAL A 302 -13.26 21.14 29.74
C VAL A 302 -12.95 20.72 28.31
N GLU A 303 -13.89 20.85 27.42
CA GLU A 303 -13.79 20.39 26.03
C GLU A 303 -14.39 21.43 25.07
N GLY A 304 -13.77 21.63 23.92
CA GLY A 304 -14.28 22.53 22.90
C GLY A 304 -15.49 21.96 22.15
N THR A 305 -16.19 22.82 21.44
CA THR A 305 -17.25 22.43 20.51
C THR A 305 -16.64 21.92 19.22
N ARG A 306 -17.11 20.76 18.73
CA ARG A 306 -16.67 20.18 17.46
C ARG A 306 -17.06 21.10 16.30
N LEU A 307 -16.06 21.54 15.53
CA LEU A 307 -16.20 22.50 14.43
C LEU A 307 -16.33 21.81 13.07
N THR A 308 -15.55 20.73 12.80
CA THR A 308 -15.63 19.95 11.58
C THR A 308 -16.19 18.57 11.83
N HIS A 309 -16.73 17.91 10.77
CA HIS A 309 -17.46 16.64 10.92
C HIS A 309 -17.11 15.60 9.84
N HIS A 310 -15.95 15.76 9.17
CA HIS A 310 -15.58 14.82 8.11
C HIS A 310 -14.95 13.53 8.66
N GLY A 311 -14.34 13.58 9.85
CA GLY A 311 -13.63 12.48 10.46
C GLY A 311 -12.28 12.16 9.78
N GLU A 312 -11.72 10.99 10.09
CA GLU A 312 -10.44 10.46 9.65
C GLU A 312 -9.25 11.33 10.04
N ILE A 313 -8.76 12.25 9.20
CA ILE A 313 -7.55 13.03 9.51
C ILE A 313 -7.80 14.53 9.32
N ALA A 314 -7.69 15.27 10.42
CA ALA A 314 -7.50 16.72 10.47
C ALA A 314 -6.16 17.00 11.15
N ARG A 315 -5.31 17.88 10.56
CA ARG A 315 -3.98 18.21 11.10
C ARG A 315 -3.61 19.66 10.87
N ALA A 316 -2.73 20.18 11.72
CA ALA A 316 -2.06 21.46 11.56
C ALA A 316 -3.00 22.64 11.35
N PRO A 317 -4.00 22.88 12.22
CA PRO A 317 -4.87 24.04 12.08
C PRO A 317 -4.08 25.35 12.26
N ARG A 318 -4.43 26.37 11.46
CA ARG A 318 -3.88 27.72 11.54
C ARG A 318 -4.99 28.73 11.32
N PHE A 319 -5.02 29.77 12.13
CA PHE A 319 -5.92 30.88 11.91
C PHE A 319 -5.42 31.78 10.77
N LEU A 320 -6.34 32.20 9.92
CA LEU A 320 -6.18 33.32 9.02
C LEU A 320 -6.54 34.60 9.74
N ARG A 321 -6.04 35.76 9.29
CA ARG A 321 -6.31 37.08 9.88
C ARG A 321 -7.79 37.44 9.94
N ASP A 322 -8.60 36.87 9.05
CA ASP A 322 -10.06 37.08 9.00
C ASP A 322 -10.84 36.11 9.91
N GLY A 323 -10.14 35.31 10.70
CA GLY A 323 -10.72 34.36 11.66
C GLY A 323 -11.14 33.03 11.10
N ARG A 324 -10.99 32.81 9.79
CA ARG A 324 -11.12 31.48 9.16
C ARG A 324 -9.92 30.60 9.56
N LEU A 325 -10.03 29.30 9.31
CA LEU A 325 -8.98 28.32 9.59
C LEU A 325 -8.50 27.65 8.31
N VAL A 326 -7.20 27.39 8.22
CA VAL A 326 -6.60 26.50 7.25
C VAL A 326 -6.10 25.26 7.96
N TYR A 327 -6.29 24.08 7.36
CA TYR A 327 -5.79 22.82 7.92
C TYR A 327 -5.64 21.74 6.85
N ASN A 328 -4.93 20.66 7.17
CA ASN A 328 -4.77 19.49 6.32
C ASN A 328 -5.91 18.51 6.58
N ARG A 329 -6.62 18.14 5.52
CA ARG A 329 -7.72 17.19 5.53
C ARG A 329 -7.40 15.96 4.70
N SER A 330 -7.69 14.77 5.26
CA SER A 330 -7.74 13.51 4.52
C SER A 330 -8.95 12.68 4.99
N ASP A 331 -9.76 12.23 4.04
CA ASP A 331 -11.06 11.59 4.30
C ASP A 331 -11.26 10.27 3.55
N SER A 332 -10.18 9.69 3.01
CA SER A 332 -10.18 8.44 2.22
C SER A 332 -11.22 8.38 1.07
N ARG A 333 -11.77 9.55 0.69
CA ARG A 333 -12.70 9.74 -0.45
C ARG A 333 -12.11 10.59 -1.55
N SER A 334 -10.98 11.23 -1.24
CA SER A 334 -10.26 12.11 -2.14
C SER A 334 -8.79 12.21 -1.69
N ARG A 335 -7.93 12.79 -2.53
CA ARG A 335 -6.53 13.02 -2.13
C ARG A 335 -6.46 13.92 -0.89
N PRO A 336 -5.48 13.70 -0.01
CA PRO A 336 -5.17 14.65 1.05
C PRO A 336 -4.99 16.06 0.50
N ARG A 337 -5.48 17.05 1.22
CA ARG A 337 -5.53 18.44 0.76
C ARG A 337 -5.47 19.44 1.90
N ILE A 338 -5.04 20.64 1.58
CA ILE A 338 -5.12 21.79 2.46
C ILE A 338 -6.40 22.54 2.11
N VAL A 339 -7.23 22.79 3.10
CA VAL A 339 -8.54 23.44 2.96
C VAL A 339 -8.66 24.64 3.89
N VAL A 340 -9.54 25.58 3.53
CA VAL A 340 -9.99 26.65 4.39
C VAL A 340 -11.40 26.35 4.85
N VAL A 341 -11.65 26.50 6.14
CA VAL A 341 -12.99 26.46 6.72
C VAL A 341 -13.34 27.81 7.33
N ASP A 342 -14.61 28.16 7.22
CA ASP A 342 -15.14 29.33 7.87
C ASP A 342 -15.42 29.09 9.37
N PRO A 343 -15.84 30.12 10.13
CA PRO A 343 -16.11 29.95 11.56
C PRO A 343 -17.28 28.99 11.90
N SER A 344 -18.12 28.60 10.92
CA SER A 344 -19.15 27.58 11.12
C SER A 344 -18.62 26.15 10.94
N GLY A 345 -17.39 25.98 10.45
CA GLY A 345 -16.78 24.70 10.18
C GLY A 345 -17.00 24.17 8.75
N ASP A 346 -17.69 24.94 7.91
CA ASP A 346 -17.92 24.58 6.52
C ASP A 346 -16.68 24.86 5.65
N VAL A 347 -16.34 23.92 4.76
CA VAL A 347 -15.22 24.10 3.83
C VAL A 347 -15.56 25.18 2.82
N SER A 348 -14.88 26.32 2.92
CA SER A 348 -15.08 27.46 2.02
C SER A 348 -14.23 27.35 0.74
N SER A 349 -13.06 26.69 0.80
CA SER A 349 -12.21 26.47 -0.37
C SER A 349 -11.19 25.36 -0.17
N GLU A 350 -10.85 24.67 -1.26
CA GLU A 350 -9.69 23.79 -1.37
C GLU A 350 -8.50 24.57 -1.94
N LEU A 351 -7.38 24.58 -1.24
CA LEU A 351 -6.22 25.38 -1.64
C LEU A 351 -5.24 24.58 -2.49
N VAL A 352 -4.87 23.37 -2.05
CA VAL A 352 -3.90 22.53 -2.74
C VAL A 352 -4.04 21.07 -2.34
N ARG A 353 -3.77 20.18 -3.28
CA ARG A 353 -3.65 18.73 -3.04
C ARG A 353 -2.24 18.40 -2.54
N ILE A 354 -2.17 17.53 -1.54
CA ILE A 354 -0.92 17.04 -0.94
C ILE A 354 -0.90 15.51 -0.92
N ASN A 355 0.25 14.93 -0.58
CA ASN A 355 0.43 13.46 -0.54
C ASN A 355 1.26 13.00 0.67
N GLY A 356 1.26 13.77 1.73
CA GLY A 356 2.04 13.58 2.95
C GLY A 356 2.96 14.77 3.23
N GLY A 357 3.64 14.77 4.38
CA GLY A 357 4.57 15.83 4.80
C GLY A 357 3.90 17.18 5.10
N GLY A 358 2.61 17.18 5.30
CA GLY A 358 1.78 18.32 5.09
C GLY A 358 1.47 19.18 6.30
N GLU A 359 2.42 19.89 6.91
CA GLU A 359 2.05 21.09 7.61
C GLU A 359 2.08 22.29 6.66
N ALA A 360 1.14 23.20 6.83
CA ALA A 360 1.07 24.43 6.08
C ALA A 360 1.22 25.65 7.00
N ALA A 361 1.91 26.67 6.52
CA ALA A 361 1.93 27.98 7.12
C ALA A 361 1.36 28.99 6.14
N VAL A 362 0.46 29.84 6.61
CA VAL A 362 -0.06 30.96 5.82
C VAL A 362 0.77 32.20 6.16
N ILE A 363 1.26 32.86 5.13
CA ILE A 363 2.03 34.09 5.30
C ILE A 363 1.10 35.21 5.76
N SER A 364 1.64 36.13 6.52
CA SER A 364 0.93 37.24 7.17
C SER A 364 0.12 38.13 6.24
N ASP A 365 0.34 38.09 4.93
CA ASP A 365 -0.46 38.82 3.92
C ASP A 365 -1.82 38.15 3.60
N GLY A 366 -2.06 36.94 4.15
CA GLY A 366 -3.26 36.16 3.88
C GLY A 366 -3.41 35.67 2.43
N ARG A 367 -2.37 35.83 1.61
CA ARG A 367 -2.38 35.56 0.17
C ARG A 367 -1.49 34.39 -0.22
N THR A 368 -0.41 34.15 0.50
CA THR A 368 0.58 33.18 0.13
C THR A 368 0.52 31.99 1.09
N LEU A 369 0.41 30.79 0.55
CA LEU A 369 0.48 29.54 1.26
C LEU A 369 1.89 28.95 1.10
N LEU A 370 2.56 28.72 2.24
CA LEU A 370 3.79 27.95 2.32
C LEU A 370 3.44 26.54 2.84
N TYR A 371 3.88 25.49 2.16
CA TYR A 371 3.56 24.10 2.52
C TYR A 371 4.63 23.12 2.04
N ALA A 372 4.61 21.91 2.60
CA ALA A 372 5.43 20.81 2.17
C ALA A 372 4.62 19.77 1.36
N ARG A 373 5.27 19.12 0.42
CA ARG A 373 4.71 18.01 -0.37
C ARG A 373 5.82 17.04 -0.75
N ILE A 374 5.53 15.73 -0.73
CA ILE A 374 6.47 14.73 -1.24
C ILE A 374 6.49 14.81 -2.76
N GLU A 375 7.67 14.96 -3.32
CA GLU A 375 7.91 14.97 -4.77
C GLU A 375 8.95 13.96 -5.18
N THR A 376 8.85 13.51 -6.42
CA THR A 376 9.88 12.65 -6.98
C THR A 376 11.15 13.46 -7.23
N TYR A 377 12.28 12.93 -6.74
CA TYR A 377 13.60 13.46 -6.95
C TYR A 377 14.48 12.45 -7.68
N ARG A 378 15.08 12.85 -8.80
CA ARG A 378 15.91 12.00 -9.70
C ARG A 378 15.21 10.72 -10.19
N ASP A 379 13.89 10.77 -10.38
CA ASP A 379 13.06 9.63 -10.79
C ASP A 379 13.08 8.42 -9.83
N ILE A 380 13.63 8.56 -8.63
CA ILE A 380 13.87 7.48 -7.69
C ILE A 380 13.28 7.81 -6.31
N TYR A 381 13.68 8.95 -5.74
CA TYR A 381 13.40 9.30 -4.36
C TYR A 381 12.05 9.96 -4.18
N GLY A 382 11.33 9.60 -3.12
CA GLY A 382 10.13 10.31 -2.68
C GLY A 382 10.47 11.23 -1.50
N PHE A 383 10.87 12.47 -1.77
CA PHE A 383 11.32 13.42 -0.76
C PHE A 383 10.39 14.62 -0.61
N SER A 384 10.22 15.05 0.64
CA SER A 384 9.48 16.27 0.94
C SER A 384 10.25 17.50 0.51
N ASP A 385 9.54 18.42 -0.12
CA ASP A 385 10.06 19.74 -0.50
C ASP A 385 9.05 20.83 -0.19
N LEU A 386 9.57 22.04 0.01
CA LEU A 386 8.77 23.23 0.30
C LEU A 386 8.27 23.88 -0.97
N PHE A 387 7.02 24.31 -0.91
CA PHE A 387 6.32 25.02 -1.98
C PHE A 387 5.68 26.31 -1.47
N GLU A 388 5.62 27.28 -2.34
CA GLU A 388 4.90 28.53 -2.14
C GLU A 388 3.83 28.64 -3.22
N ARG A 389 2.59 28.92 -2.81
CA ARG A 389 1.45 29.12 -3.71
C ARG A 389 0.77 30.44 -3.44
N ASP A 390 0.63 31.25 -4.48
CA ASP A 390 -0.20 32.44 -4.46
C ASP A 390 -1.68 32.02 -4.56
N LEU A 391 -2.47 32.28 -3.54
CA LEU A 391 -3.85 31.85 -3.42
C LEU A 391 -4.81 32.62 -4.35
N VAL A 392 -4.39 33.76 -4.89
CA VAL A 392 -5.19 34.56 -5.83
C VAL A 392 -4.95 34.11 -7.26
N THR A 393 -3.69 33.96 -7.66
CA THR A 393 -3.33 33.57 -9.04
C THR A 393 -3.25 32.07 -9.27
N GLY A 394 -3.11 31.30 -8.19
CA GLY A 394 -2.86 29.87 -8.24
C GLY A 394 -1.42 29.49 -8.64
N ASN A 395 -0.54 30.46 -8.84
CA ASN A 395 0.85 30.21 -9.20
C ASN A 395 1.58 29.52 -8.07
N GLU A 396 2.33 28.49 -8.40
CA GLU A 396 3.12 27.67 -7.45
C GLU A 396 4.60 27.76 -7.78
N ARG A 397 5.44 27.86 -6.76
CA ARG A 397 6.89 27.86 -6.85
C ARG A 397 7.47 26.86 -5.85
N ARG A 398 8.29 25.93 -6.33
CA ARG A 398 9.08 25.01 -5.50
C ARG A 398 10.27 25.79 -4.92
N LEU A 399 10.41 25.77 -3.60
CA LEU A 399 11.47 26.51 -2.87
C LEU A 399 12.71 25.63 -2.64
N THR A 400 12.49 24.32 -2.46
CA THR A 400 13.57 23.35 -2.24
C THR A 400 13.44 22.21 -3.24
N GLU A 401 14.52 21.48 -3.47
CA GLU A 401 14.56 20.32 -4.35
C GLU A 401 15.47 19.24 -3.79
N GLY A 402 14.87 18.12 -3.37
CA GLY A 402 15.57 16.98 -2.81
C GLY A 402 16.20 17.25 -1.43
N LEU A 403 15.77 18.30 -0.72
CA LEU A 403 16.27 18.65 0.63
C LEU A 403 15.59 17.89 1.76
N ARG A 404 14.50 17.17 1.49
CA ARG A 404 13.68 16.51 2.52
C ARG A 404 13.15 17.51 3.54
N ALA A 405 12.78 18.70 3.05
CA ALA A 405 12.33 19.82 3.87
C ALA A 405 10.82 19.69 4.13
N ARG A 406 10.44 19.78 5.41
CA ARG A 406 9.06 19.62 5.86
C ARG A 406 8.71 20.56 7.01
N GLU A 407 7.43 20.62 7.35
CA GLU A 407 6.88 21.35 8.50
C GLU A 407 7.30 22.82 8.55
N PRO A 408 7.04 23.57 7.47
CA PRO A 408 7.48 24.94 7.42
C PRO A 408 6.66 25.83 8.35
N ASP A 409 7.32 26.87 8.89
CA ASP A 409 6.67 28.03 9.49
C ASP A 409 7.29 29.33 8.96
N VAL A 410 6.58 30.45 9.11
CA VAL A 410 6.98 31.75 8.57
C VAL A 410 6.93 32.83 9.66
N SER A 411 7.95 33.68 9.69
CA SER A 411 7.96 34.83 10.58
C SER A 411 6.79 35.79 10.29
N ARG A 412 6.35 36.53 11.32
CA ARG A 412 5.18 37.41 11.22
C ARG A 412 5.33 38.49 10.13
N ASP A 413 6.55 38.91 9.80
CA ASP A 413 6.86 39.85 8.72
C ASP A 413 6.92 39.19 7.32
N GLY A 414 6.82 37.84 7.26
CA GLY A 414 6.87 37.07 6.02
C GLY A 414 8.27 36.94 5.38
N HIS A 415 9.33 37.40 6.08
CA HIS A 415 10.69 37.44 5.53
C HIS A 415 11.43 36.11 5.73
N TRP A 416 11.35 35.54 6.93
CA TRP A 416 12.06 34.33 7.33
C TRP A 416 11.13 33.10 7.30
N ILE A 417 11.69 31.96 6.94
CA ILE A 417 11.05 30.66 7.10
C ILE A 417 11.93 29.76 7.96
N THR A 418 11.29 28.91 8.75
CA THR A 418 11.93 27.80 9.45
C THR A 418 11.35 26.49 8.94
N PHE A 419 12.15 25.43 8.95
CA PHE A 419 11.72 24.10 8.50
C PHE A 419 12.67 23.03 9.03
N VAL A 420 12.27 21.80 8.95
CA VAL A 420 13.04 20.63 9.36
C VAL A 420 13.48 19.85 8.13
N THR A 421 14.68 19.28 8.15
CA THR A 421 15.13 18.28 7.18
C THR A 421 15.53 17.00 7.90
N SER A 422 15.49 15.86 7.18
CA SER A 422 15.90 14.55 7.71
C SER A 422 17.07 13.98 6.92
N ARG A 423 17.96 13.26 7.61
CA ARG A 423 19.05 12.52 6.99
C ARG A 423 19.56 11.41 7.91
N ALA A 424 19.59 10.19 7.39
CA ALA A 424 20.21 9.05 8.06
C ALA A 424 19.76 8.84 9.51
N GLY A 425 18.45 9.01 9.80
CA GLY A 425 17.86 8.82 11.11
C GLY A 425 17.98 10.01 12.08
N ALA A 426 18.37 11.20 11.59
CA ALA A 426 18.42 12.43 12.37
C ALA A 426 17.69 13.58 11.67
N SER A 427 17.12 14.51 12.45
CA SER A 427 16.52 15.73 11.92
C SER A 427 17.37 16.96 12.25
N HIS A 428 17.26 17.98 11.42
CA HIS A 428 17.96 19.25 11.55
C HIS A 428 16.98 20.41 11.38
N LEU A 429 17.08 21.41 12.26
CA LEU A 429 16.26 22.63 12.22
C LEU A 429 16.98 23.72 11.47
N TRP A 430 16.31 24.33 10.51
CA TRP A 430 16.86 25.37 9.64
C TRP A 430 16.07 26.66 9.71
N ILE A 431 16.76 27.78 9.40
CA ILE A 431 16.15 29.05 9.06
C ILE A 431 16.70 29.56 7.74
N ALA A 432 15.89 30.21 6.92
CA ALA A 432 16.31 30.80 5.66
C ALA A 432 15.45 32.03 5.32
N GLU A 433 15.98 32.91 4.45
CA GLU A 433 15.15 33.91 3.81
C GLU A 433 14.20 33.24 2.80
N ARG A 434 12.91 33.52 2.89
CA ARG A 434 11.87 32.92 2.02
C ARG A 434 12.14 33.11 0.53
N ARG A 435 12.75 34.25 0.14
CA ARG A 435 13.00 34.56 -1.27
C ARG A 435 14.11 33.71 -1.90
N ASP A 436 15.10 33.32 -1.10
CA ASP A 436 16.25 32.52 -1.56
C ASP A 436 16.67 31.51 -0.48
N VAL A 437 15.87 30.46 -0.34
CA VAL A 437 16.06 29.43 0.69
C VAL A 437 17.45 28.78 0.57
N ARG A 438 17.82 28.41 -0.65
CA ARG A 438 19.04 27.62 -0.89
C ARG A 438 20.33 28.39 -0.58
N ALA A 439 20.38 29.69 -0.88
CA ALA A 439 21.56 30.51 -0.64
C ALA A 439 21.66 31.02 0.81
N THR A 440 20.54 31.13 1.52
CA THR A 440 20.50 31.76 2.83
C THR A 440 20.22 30.80 3.98
N MET A 441 19.94 29.53 3.70
CA MET A 441 19.66 28.55 4.74
C MET A 441 20.82 28.39 5.73
N ARG A 442 20.49 28.44 7.01
CA ARG A 442 21.41 28.29 8.12
C ARG A 442 20.83 27.30 9.13
N GLU A 443 21.63 26.34 9.55
CA GLU A 443 21.28 25.41 10.61
C GLU A 443 21.17 26.13 11.96
N LEU A 444 20.02 25.96 12.63
CA LEU A 444 19.78 26.51 13.99
C LEU A 444 20.03 25.45 15.06
N ALA A 445 19.60 24.24 14.82
CA ALA A 445 19.85 23.11 15.71
C ALA A 445 20.17 21.87 14.91
N ARG A 446 21.25 21.21 15.26
CA ARG A 446 21.69 19.96 14.66
C ARG A 446 21.23 18.80 15.54
N GLY A 447 20.43 17.91 14.96
CA GLY A 447 20.12 16.66 15.63
C GLY A 447 21.30 15.71 15.59
N GLU A 448 21.58 15.11 16.72
CA GLU A 448 22.44 13.92 16.79
C GLU A 448 21.70 12.72 16.24
N LEU A 449 22.40 11.61 16.00
CA LEU A 449 21.77 10.37 15.59
C LEU A 449 20.63 10.00 16.57
N TYR A 450 19.46 9.69 15.99
CA TYR A 450 18.19 9.42 16.69
C TYR A 450 17.50 10.63 17.35
N THR A 451 18.00 11.86 17.20
CA THR A 451 17.24 13.04 17.59
C THR A 451 16.34 13.50 16.46
N GLN A 452 15.07 13.75 16.76
CA GLN A 452 14.09 14.22 15.78
C GLN A 452 13.53 15.57 16.23
N TYR A 453 13.26 16.44 15.26
CA TYR A 453 12.64 17.75 15.45
C TYR A 453 11.34 17.82 14.66
N PHE A 454 10.31 18.44 15.25
CA PHE A 454 8.99 18.57 14.65
C PHE A 454 8.37 19.92 14.98
N THR A 455 7.43 20.33 14.14
CA THR A 455 6.52 21.46 14.36
C THR A 455 7.18 22.77 14.81
N PRO A 456 8.22 23.27 14.10
CA PRO A 456 8.84 24.54 14.47
C PRO A 456 7.88 25.72 14.30
N ARG A 457 7.92 26.71 15.24
CA ARG A 457 7.04 27.89 15.30
C ARG A 457 7.79 29.14 15.73
N PHE A 458 7.74 30.18 14.90
CA PHE A 458 8.28 31.47 15.25
C PHE A 458 7.51 32.10 16.41
N SER A 459 8.24 32.69 17.36
CA SER A 459 7.63 33.60 18.32
C SER A 459 7.06 34.85 17.62
N PRO A 460 6.05 35.54 18.21
CA PRO A 460 5.44 36.72 17.59
C PRO A 460 6.43 37.87 17.32
N ASP A 461 7.51 37.94 18.11
CA ASP A 461 8.57 38.95 17.94
C ASP A 461 9.68 38.47 16.96
N GLY A 462 9.61 37.25 16.45
CA GLY A 462 10.54 36.68 15.47
C GLY A 462 11.95 36.39 16.03
N ARG A 463 12.14 36.33 17.34
CA ARG A 463 13.47 36.11 17.96
C ARG A 463 13.73 34.66 18.36
N THR A 464 12.69 33.92 18.59
CA THR A 464 12.74 32.54 19.11
C THR A 464 11.93 31.60 18.23
N ILE A 465 12.33 30.33 18.13
CA ILE A 465 11.54 29.28 17.53
C ILE A 465 11.26 28.23 18.62
N ALA A 466 9.98 27.89 18.78
CA ALA A 466 9.53 26.74 19.58
C ALA A 466 9.37 25.51 18.69
N PHE A 467 9.75 24.32 19.15
CA PHE A 467 9.59 23.08 18.41
C PHE A 467 9.52 21.88 19.36
N SER A 468 8.97 20.77 18.91
CA SER A 468 9.07 19.49 19.62
C SER A 468 10.41 18.84 19.30
N ARG A 469 11.07 18.32 20.33
CA ARG A 469 12.31 17.54 20.22
C ARG A 469 12.08 16.14 20.77
N TRP A 470 12.22 15.14 19.94
CA TRP A 470 12.34 13.77 20.41
C TRP A 470 13.83 13.45 20.64
N SER A 471 14.14 12.92 21.81
CA SER A 471 15.49 12.49 22.20
C SER A 471 15.47 11.02 22.63
N PRO A 472 16.60 10.28 22.48
CA PRO A 472 16.70 8.90 22.92
C PRO A 472 16.21 8.67 24.35
N GLY A 473 15.53 7.54 24.57
CA GLY A 473 14.91 7.19 25.86
C GLY A 473 13.43 7.53 25.96
N GLY A 474 12.81 7.99 24.88
CA GLY A 474 11.37 8.30 24.83
C GLY A 474 11.03 9.67 25.36
N TYR A 475 12.00 10.60 25.42
CA TYR A 475 11.79 11.99 25.80
C TYR A 475 11.30 12.78 24.60
N ARG A 476 10.07 13.30 24.67
CA ARG A 476 9.49 14.15 23.64
C ARG A 476 9.06 15.46 24.28
N ASP A 477 9.92 16.46 24.16
CA ASP A 477 9.84 17.72 24.89
C ASP A 477 9.63 18.91 23.96
N VAL A 478 8.97 19.92 24.47
CA VAL A 478 8.92 21.24 23.84
C VAL A 478 10.18 22.03 24.25
N VAL A 479 10.85 22.55 23.24
CA VAL A 479 12.08 23.32 23.37
C VAL A 479 12.01 24.64 22.61
N LEU A 480 12.81 25.64 23.08
CA LEU A 480 12.96 26.94 22.44
C LEU A 480 14.40 27.09 21.93
N VAL A 481 14.58 27.70 20.77
CA VAL A 481 15.90 28.12 20.28
C VAL A 481 15.90 29.62 19.98
N GLU A 482 16.85 30.35 20.54
CA GLU A 482 17.07 31.76 20.21
C GLU A 482 17.78 31.86 18.84
N ILE A 483 17.21 32.60 17.91
CA ILE A 483 17.70 32.66 16.51
C ILE A 483 19.08 33.29 16.42
N SER A 484 19.36 34.29 17.26
CA SER A 484 20.61 35.05 17.24
C SER A 484 21.82 34.27 17.76
N SER A 485 21.62 33.52 18.83
CA SER A 485 22.69 32.81 19.55
C SER A 485 22.70 31.29 19.26
N GLY A 486 21.59 30.71 18.82
CA GLY A 486 21.41 29.27 18.72
C GLY A 486 21.24 28.58 20.11
N GLN A 487 21.06 29.37 21.18
CA GLN A 487 20.87 28.81 22.52
C GLN A 487 19.53 28.09 22.60
N VAL A 488 19.58 26.83 23.06
CA VAL A 488 18.40 25.98 23.27
C VAL A 488 18.01 26.05 24.77
N THR A 489 16.70 26.21 25.02
CA THR A 489 16.10 26.20 26.37
C THR A 489 14.99 25.15 26.40
N GLU A 490 14.99 24.26 27.36
CA GLU A 490 13.96 23.24 27.57
C GLU A 490 12.76 23.87 28.29
N VAL A 491 11.55 23.68 27.73
CA VAL A 491 10.27 24.04 28.34
C VAL A 491 9.76 22.89 29.19
N THR A 492 9.89 21.68 28.69
CA THR A 492 9.57 20.44 29.40
C THR A 492 10.76 19.48 29.36
N ARG A 493 10.78 18.51 30.28
CA ARG A 493 11.82 17.49 30.37
C ARG A 493 11.31 16.30 31.16
N ASP A 494 10.45 15.53 30.52
CA ASP A 494 9.93 14.28 31.07
C ASP A 494 9.56 13.33 29.92
N ARG A 495 9.03 12.14 30.22
CA ARG A 495 8.62 11.17 29.17
C ARG A 495 7.13 11.26 28.81
N ALA A 496 6.46 12.36 29.14
CA ALA A 496 5.20 12.69 28.51
C ALA A 496 5.43 13.08 27.04
N LEU A 497 4.45 12.87 26.20
CA LEU A 497 4.50 13.26 24.79
C LEU A 497 4.08 14.74 24.67
N ASP A 498 5.04 15.66 24.80
CA ASP A 498 4.83 17.09 24.70
C ASP A 498 5.10 17.56 23.27
N THR A 499 4.03 17.91 22.52
CA THR A 499 4.09 18.12 21.08
C THR A 499 3.28 19.31 20.58
N GLY A 500 3.57 19.75 19.35
CA GLY A 500 2.78 20.73 18.62
C GLY A 500 2.73 22.11 19.28
N PRO A 501 3.87 22.78 19.57
CA PRO A 501 3.88 24.08 20.21
C PRO A 501 3.19 25.16 19.37
N CYS A 502 2.46 26.06 20.04
CA CYS A 502 1.79 27.23 19.47
C CYS A 502 1.94 28.44 20.40
N TRP A 503 2.42 29.55 19.88
CA TRP A 503 2.56 30.78 20.65
C TRP A 503 1.22 31.50 20.85
N ALA A 504 1.00 32.05 22.05
CA ALA A 504 0.04 33.13 22.21
C ALA A 504 0.52 34.35 21.41
N ASN A 505 -0.42 35.11 20.84
CA ASN A 505 -0.05 36.26 20.00
C ASN A 505 0.61 37.41 20.78
N ASP A 506 0.34 37.48 22.09
CA ASP A 506 1.01 38.45 22.98
C ASP A 506 2.44 38.02 23.37
N GLY A 507 2.87 36.81 22.97
CA GLY A 507 4.19 36.23 23.24
C GLY A 507 4.45 35.83 24.70
N ARG A 508 3.42 35.82 25.57
CA ARG A 508 3.58 35.54 27.01
C ARG A 508 3.41 34.07 27.37
N ALA A 509 2.73 33.31 26.52
CA ALA A 509 2.45 31.89 26.75
C ALA A 509 2.77 31.04 25.51
N LEU A 510 3.08 29.78 25.77
CA LEU A 510 3.22 28.74 24.76
C LEU A 510 2.22 27.63 25.06
N TYR A 511 1.35 27.33 24.10
CA TYR A 511 0.41 26.24 24.18
C TYR A 511 1.00 25.01 23.50
N PHE A 512 0.72 23.80 24.02
CA PHE A 512 1.14 22.53 23.42
C PHE A 512 0.28 21.39 23.93
N SER A 513 0.32 20.25 23.24
CA SER A 513 -0.34 19.02 23.68
C SER A 513 0.58 18.23 24.60
N SER A 514 0.03 17.66 25.68
CA SER A 514 0.75 16.76 26.59
C SER A 514 -0.16 15.63 27.07
N ASP A 515 0.37 14.41 27.12
CA ASP A 515 -0.36 13.24 27.62
C ASP A 515 -0.04 12.87 29.08
N ARG A 516 0.59 13.78 29.85
CA ARG A 516 1.07 13.58 31.22
C ARG A 516 0.06 13.05 32.23
N THR A 517 -1.23 13.16 31.93
CA THR A 517 -2.34 12.62 32.75
C THR A 517 -2.93 11.32 32.19
N GLY A 518 -2.28 10.71 31.20
CA GLY A 518 -2.77 9.53 30.48
C GLY A 518 -3.77 9.85 29.35
N ILE A 519 -4.03 11.13 29.10
CA ILE A 519 -4.85 11.64 27.99
C ILE A 519 -4.17 12.88 27.45
N ALA A 520 -4.03 12.96 26.13
CA ALA A 520 -3.52 14.17 25.51
C ALA A 520 -4.48 15.36 25.76
N ASN A 521 -3.98 16.40 26.38
CA ASN A 521 -4.69 17.64 26.66
C ASN A 521 -3.83 18.85 26.25
N ILE A 522 -4.45 20.02 26.05
CA ILE A 522 -3.73 21.24 25.81
C ILE A 522 -3.28 21.86 27.12
N TYR A 523 -2.01 22.22 27.16
CA TYR A 523 -1.36 22.90 28.26
C TYR A 523 -0.85 24.29 27.83
N ALA A 524 -0.73 25.23 28.78
CA ALA A 524 -0.16 26.54 28.58
C ALA A 524 1.04 26.74 29.54
N TYR A 525 2.17 27.10 28.97
CA TYR A 525 3.40 27.45 29.70
C TYR A 525 3.60 28.96 29.71
N ALA A 526 3.64 29.56 30.89
CA ALA A 526 3.87 31.00 31.08
C ALA A 526 5.37 31.31 31.06
N LEU A 527 5.87 31.96 30.01
CA LEU A 527 7.30 32.22 29.82
C LEU A 527 7.95 33.03 30.95
N ALA A 528 7.21 33.94 31.57
CA ALA A 528 7.76 34.81 32.64
C ALA A 528 7.96 34.07 33.96
N THR A 529 7.17 33.02 34.25
CA THR A 529 7.16 32.36 35.57
C THR A 529 7.56 30.88 35.49
N GLY A 530 7.58 30.28 34.31
CA GLY A 530 7.77 28.85 34.11
C GLY A 530 6.55 28.00 34.56
N ALA A 531 5.41 28.64 34.87
CA ALA A 531 4.23 27.93 35.34
C ALA A 531 3.54 27.17 34.19
N LEU A 532 3.26 25.88 34.43
CA LEU A 532 2.51 25.04 33.51
C LEU A 532 1.08 24.84 34.03
N THR A 533 0.10 25.08 33.16
CA THR A 533 -1.33 24.92 33.48
C THR A 533 -2.02 24.05 32.44
N GLN A 534 -2.93 23.21 32.88
CA GLN A 534 -3.81 22.40 32.01
C GLN A 534 -5.00 23.24 31.57
N VAL A 535 -5.23 23.36 30.25
CA VAL A 535 -6.28 24.21 29.66
C VAL A 535 -7.51 23.39 29.32
N THR A 536 -7.33 22.18 28.81
CA THR A 536 -8.43 21.25 28.48
C THR A 536 -8.47 20.07 29.44
N ASN A 537 -9.62 19.43 29.58
CA ASN A 537 -9.79 18.16 30.28
C ASN A 537 -10.81 17.32 29.50
N VAL A 538 -10.34 16.67 28.42
CA VAL A 538 -11.18 16.01 27.43
C VAL A 538 -11.28 14.51 27.67
N VAL A 539 -12.34 13.89 27.15
CA VAL A 539 -12.52 12.43 27.19
C VAL A 539 -11.69 11.72 26.11
N ALA A 540 -11.60 12.29 24.94
CA ALA A 540 -10.85 11.70 23.81
C ALA A 540 -9.36 12.09 23.87
N GLY A 541 -8.99 13.19 23.22
CA GLY A 541 -7.65 13.76 23.19
C GLY A 541 -7.67 15.13 22.52
N ALA A 542 -6.71 15.98 22.84
CA ALA A 542 -6.54 17.31 22.27
C ALA A 542 -5.09 17.50 21.82
N TYR A 543 -4.90 17.78 20.52
CA TYR A 543 -3.60 17.85 19.85
C TYR A 543 -3.47 19.15 19.05
N GLN A 544 -2.24 19.54 18.73
CA GLN A 544 -1.91 20.62 17.77
C GLN A 544 -2.76 21.89 17.96
N PRO A 545 -2.59 22.62 19.07
CA PRO A 545 -3.34 23.84 19.33
C PRO A 545 -3.04 24.93 18.29
N ALA A 546 -4.03 25.75 18.00
CA ALA A 546 -3.91 27.02 17.30
C ALA A 546 -4.72 28.08 18.03
N VAL A 547 -4.15 29.27 18.21
CA VAL A 547 -4.78 30.38 18.92
C VAL A 547 -5.10 31.51 17.96
N SER A 548 -6.29 32.09 18.08
CA SER A 548 -6.72 33.23 17.27
C SER A 548 -5.90 34.51 17.57
N ASP A 549 -5.85 35.43 16.60
CA ASP A 549 -5.06 36.68 16.69
C ASP A 549 -5.40 37.54 17.93
N ASP A 550 -6.58 37.42 18.50
CA ASP A 550 -7.04 38.10 19.70
C ASP A 550 -6.84 37.33 21.01
N ASP A 551 -6.21 36.17 20.93
CA ASP A 551 -5.96 35.23 22.03
C ASP A 551 -7.23 34.76 22.79
N ARG A 552 -8.41 34.77 22.11
CA ARG A 552 -9.67 34.38 22.73
C ARG A 552 -10.13 32.97 22.36
N ARG A 553 -9.83 32.51 21.15
CA ARG A 553 -10.25 31.20 20.67
C ARG A 553 -9.04 30.27 20.57
N LEU A 554 -9.20 29.08 21.11
CA LEU A 554 -8.28 27.97 20.95
C LEU A 554 -8.94 26.94 20.07
N VAL A 555 -8.35 26.64 18.91
CA VAL A 555 -8.73 25.48 18.10
C VAL A 555 -7.69 24.39 18.30
N TYR A 556 -8.14 23.16 18.43
CA TYR A 556 -7.27 21.98 18.55
C TYR A 556 -7.82 20.81 17.72
N VAL A 557 -6.95 19.86 17.41
CA VAL A 557 -7.32 18.60 16.79
C VAL A 557 -7.85 17.67 17.87
N GLY A 558 -9.15 17.39 17.87
CA GLY A 558 -9.82 16.43 18.75
C GLY A 558 -10.17 15.15 18.02
N TYR A 559 -10.80 14.20 18.72
CA TYR A 559 -11.06 12.87 18.16
C TYR A 559 -12.47 12.37 18.51
N THR A 560 -13.04 11.63 17.55
CA THR A 560 -14.25 10.81 17.71
C THR A 560 -13.97 9.42 17.11
N SER A 561 -14.87 8.45 17.28
CA SER A 561 -14.71 7.14 16.62
C SER A 561 -14.75 7.18 15.07
N TYR A 562 -15.03 8.35 14.49
CA TYR A 562 -14.93 8.61 13.05
C TYR A 562 -13.56 9.17 12.64
N GLY A 563 -12.68 9.49 13.61
CA GLY A 563 -11.36 10.06 13.40
C GLY A 563 -11.20 11.45 13.98
N PHE A 564 -10.19 12.14 13.49
CA PHE A 564 -9.83 13.48 13.94
C PHE A 564 -10.66 14.55 13.27
N ASP A 565 -11.02 15.58 14.06
CA ASP A 565 -11.73 16.79 13.64
C ASP A 565 -11.21 18.00 14.41
N LEU A 566 -11.56 19.20 13.96
CA LEU A 566 -11.25 20.43 14.68
C LEU A 566 -12.30 20.72 15.77
N PHE A 567 -11.82 21.12 16.93
CA PHE A 567 -12.63 21.55 18.08
C PHE A 567 -12.24 22.96 18.48
N GLU A 568 -13.22 23.80 18.84
CA GLU A 568 -12.99 25.18 19.24
C GLU A 568 -13.42 25.41 20.70
N LEU A 569 -12.52 26.00 21.49
CA LEU A 569 -12.74 26.38 22.88
C LEU A 569 -12.56 27.90 23.05
N ASP A 570 -13.52 28.56 23.69
CA ASP A 570 -13.37 29.94 24.14
C ASP A 570 -12.48 29.96 25.36
N LEU A 571 -11.30 30.59 25.25
CA LEU A 571 -10.32 30.65 26.34
C LEU A 571 -10.84 31.43 27.57
N ALA A 572 -11.82 32.31 27.42
CA ALA A 572 -12.46 32.98 28.55
C ALA A 572 -13.35 32.02 29.37
N GLN A 573 -13.81 30.91 28.76
CA GLN A 573 -14.60 29.89 29.44
C GLN A 573 -13.72 28.73 29.97
N ALA A 574 -12.48 28.65 29.53
CA ALA A 574 -11.54 27.69 30.06
C ALA A 574 -11.25 28.01 31.55
N SER A 575 -11.21 26.98 32.37
CA SER A 575 -10.80 27.09 33.78
C SER A 575 -9.44 26.42 33.98
N PRO A 576 -8.31 27.08 33.59
CA PRO A 576 -7.00 26.45 33.67
C PRO A 576 -6.66 26.06 35.11
N ARG A 577 -6.10 24.88 35.27
CA ARG A 577 -5.65 24.36 36.57
C ARG A 577 -4.14 24.09 36.53
N PRO A 578 -3.42 24.15 37.69
CA PRO A 578 -2.03 23.76 37.71
C PRO A 578 -1.84 22.37 37.10
N ALA A 579 -0.82 22.23 36.26
CA ALA A 579 -0.52 20.93 35.63
C ALA A 579 -0.06 19.94 36.71
N ALA A 580 -0.54 18.71 36.61
CA ALA A 580 0.01 17.60 37.39
C ALA A 580 1.43 17.27 36.92
N ALA A 581 2.29 16.90 37.86
CA ALA A 581 3.60 16.34 37.50
C ALA A 581 3.42 15.01 36.76
N TYR A 582 4.27 14.79 35.76
CA TYR A 582 4.28 13.50 35.06
C TYR A 582 4.73 12.39 36.02
N ALA A 583 3.92 11.32 36.10
CA ALA A 583 4.26 10.13 36.85
C ALA A 583 4.81 9.08 35.88
N ASP A 584 6.12 8.93 35.83
CA ASP A 584 6.75 7.97 34.95
C ASP A 584 6.59 6.52 35.45
N THR A 585 5.76 5.76 34.74
CA THR A 585 5.52 4.34 35.01
C THR A 585 6.16 3.42 33.98
N ARG A 586 6.88 3.96 33.01
CA ARG A 586 7.53 3.21 31.94
C ARG A 586 8.77 2.45 32.45
N PRO A 587 9.14 1.34 31.82
CA PRO A 587 10.43 0.70 32.06
C PRO A 587 11.60 1.67 31.81
N PRO A 588 12.79 1.40 32.35
CA PRO A 588 13.99 2.13 31.96
C PRO A 588 14.18 2.13 30.44
N PRO A 589 14.65 3.22 29.83
CA PRO A 589 14.90 3.27 28.40
C PRO A 589 15.86 2.18 27.93
N SER A 590 15.67 1.68 26.71
CA SER A 590 16.63 0.79 26.06
C SER A 590 17.97 1.50 25.87
N SER A 591 19.09 0.79 26.03
CA SER A 591 20.41 1.38 25.76
C SER A 591 20.57 1.64 24.27
N THR A 592 20.86 2.90 23.90
CA THR A 592 21.04 3.32 22.51
C THR A 592 22.49 3.26 22.03
N ASP A 593 23.45 3.02 22.90
CA ASP A 593 24.88 3.20 22.62
C ASP A 593 25.57 1.99 22.01
N ALA A 594 24.93 0.81 22.01
CA ALA A 594 25.53 -0.39 21.50
C ALA A 594 25.70 -0.35 19.98
N LEU A 595 26.93 -0.57 19.52
CA LEU A 595 27.25 -0.77 18.11
C LEU A 595 27.87 -2.17 17.95
N PHE A 596 27.40 -2.90 16.95
CA PHE A 596 27.99 -4.20 16.63
C PHE A 596 29.33 -4.00 15.92
N ASP A 597 30.38 -4.61 16.47
CA ASP A 597 31.71 -4.54 15.89
C ASP A 597 31.93 -5.68 14.88
N ALA A 598 31.68 -5.35 13.60
CA ALA A 598 31.91 -6.25 12.47
C ALA A 598 32.46 -5.49 11.27
N GLU A 599 33.25 -6.21 10.48
CA GLU A 599 33.73 -5.69 9.21
C GLU A 599 32.60 -5.54 8.20
N SER A 600 32.60 -4.43 7.50
CA SER A 600 31.69 -4.17 6.38
C SER A 600 32.33 -4.59 5.08
N ARG A 601 31.61 -5.38 4.29
CA ARG A 601 32.06 -5.81 2.95
C ARG A 601 31.11 -5.33 1.87
N ASP A 602 31.53 -5.39 0.62
CA ASP A 602 30.66 -5.07 -0.50
C ASP A 602 29.49 -6.05 -0.58
N TYR A 603 28.34 -5.56 -1.05
CA TYR A 603 27.15 -6.38 -1.22
C TYR A 603 27.39 -7.47 -2.28
N ASP A 604 27.09 -8.71 -1.92
CA ASP A 604 27.10 -9.88 -2.81
C ASP A 604 25.66 -10.39 -3.03
N PRO A 605 25.10 -10.39 -4.24
CA PRO A 605 23.75 -10.91 -4.51
C PRO A 605 23.64 -12.43 -4.46
N LEU A 606 24.74 -13.18 -4.65
CA LEU A 606 24.70 -14.62 -4.82
C LEU A 606 24.08 -15.39 -3.64
N PRO A 607 24.32 -15.03 -2.36
CA PRO A 607 23.76 -15.75 -1.23
C PRO A 607 22.22 -15.81 -1.17
N THR A 608 21.53 -14.88 -1.84
CA THR A 608 20.06 -14.85 -1.88
C THR A 608 19.47 -15.18 -3.26
N LEU A 609 20.29 -15.14 -4.31
CA LEU A 609 19.84 -15.32 -5.70
C LEU A 609 19.49 -16.77 -6.07
N TYR A 610 19.95 -17.78 -5.30
CA TYR A 610 19.64 -19.16 -5.60
C TYR A 610 18.19 -19.52 -5.21
N PRO A 611 17.57 -20.52 -5.87
CA PRO A 611 16.18 -20.88 -5.61
C PRO A 611 15.99 -21.46 -4.21
N ARG A 612 14.92 -21.01 -3.56
CA ARG A 612 14.52 -21.51 -2.22
C ARG A 612 13.29 -22.40 -2.29
N SER A 613 12.60 -22.41 -3.43
CA SER A 613 11.37 -23.16 -3.63
C SER A 613 11.33 -23.79 -5.03
N TYR A 614 10.66 -24.93 -5.09
CA TYR A 614 10.46 -25.72 -6.29
C TYR A 614 8.97 -26.04 -6.40
N LEU A 615 8.21 -25.17 -7.10
CA LEU A 615 6.78 -25.29 -7.17
C LEU A 615 6.38 -26.27 -8.27
N LEU A 616 5.57 -27.27 -7.91
CA LEU A 616 4.93 -28.14 -8.90
C LEU A 616 3.93 -27.31 -9.73
N ASP A 617 4.16 -27.24 -11.05
CA ASP A 617 3.30 -26.54 -12.00
C ASP A 617 2.33 -27.52 -12.62
N LEU A 618 1.05 -27.43 -12.23
CA LEU A 618 -0.04 -28.23 -12.81
C LEU A 618 -0.84 -27.32 -13.75
N GLY A 619 -0.63 -27.48 -15.02
CA GLY A 619 -1.28 -26.71 -16.07
C GLY A 619 -1.97 -27.57 -17.10
N ALA A 620 -2.27 -26.97 -18.24
CA ALA A 620 -2.72 -27.67 -19.44
C ALA A 620 -1.92 -27.16 -20.64
N ASP A 621 -1.61 -28.02 -21.55
CA ASP A 621 -1.18 -27.69 -22.90
C ASP A 621 -2.36 -27.69 -23.88
N ALA A 622 -2.07 -27.58 -25.16
CA ALA A 622 -3.09 -27.62 -26.21
C ALA A 622 -3.95 -28.90 -26.22
N TRP A 623 -3.49 -29.98 -25.61
CA TRP A 623 -4.06 -31.33 -25.78
C TRP A 623 -4.42 -32.02 -24.46
N GLY A 624 -4.19 -31.40 -23.32
CA GLY A 624 -4.54 -31.98 -22.04
C GLY A 624 -3.71 -31.47 -20.85
N PRO A 625 -3.69 -32.24 -19.75
CA PRO A 625 -2.97 -31.84 -18.57
C PRO A 625 -1.46 -31.80 -18.80
N GLN A 626 -0.82 -30.80 -18.18
CA GLN A 626 0.63 -30.60 -18.17
C GLN A 626 1.14 -30.63 -16.74
N ILE A 627 2.25 -31.33 -16.53
CA ILE A 627 2.97 -31.35 -15.26
C ILE A 627 4.30 -30.67 -15.48
N GLY A 628 4.65 -29.78 -14.57
CA GLY A 628 5.87 -29.01 -14.67
C GLY A 628 6.47 -28.65 -13.32
N LEU A 629 7.58 -27.91 -13.40
CA LEU A 629 8.31 -27.37 -12.28
C LEU A 629 8.57 -25.88 -12.52
N SER A 630 8.23 -25.04 -11.55
CA SER A 630 8.53 -23.62 -11.54
C SER A 630 9.58 -23.32 -10.49
N ILE A 631 10.66 -22.68 -10.90
CA ILE A 631 11.80 -22.33 -10.05
C ILE A 631 12.05 -20.83 -10.24
N SER A 632 12.33 -20.10 -9.15
CA SER A 632 12.67 -18.68 -9.21
C SER A 632 13.74 -18.33 -8.19
N GLY A 633 14.48 -17.27 -8.48
CA GLY A 633 15.46 -16.70 -7.57
C GLY A 633 15.46 -15.18 -7.68
N GLU A 634 15.70 -14.54 -6.55
CA GLU A 634 15.77 -13.09 -6.40
C GLU A 634 16.83 -12.76 -5.35
N ASP A 635 17.65 -11.75 -5.61
CA ASP A 635 18.56 -11.22 -4.59
C ASP A 635 17.80 -10.28 -3.64
N VAL A 636 18.29 -10.12 -2.41
CA VAL A 636 17.58 -9.39 -1.34
C VAL A 636 17.31 -7.92 -1.68
N LEU A 637 18.12 -7.30 -2.53
CA LEU A 637 17.91 -5.94 -3.03
C LEU A 637 17.01 -5.88 -4.27
N SER A 638 16.57 -7.05 -4.77
CA SER A 638 15.75 -7.16 -5.98
C SER A 638 16.40 -6.60 -7.25
N PHE A 639 17.75 -6.50 -7.29
CA PHE A 639 18.49 -6.10 -8.47
C PHE A 639 18.42 -7.15 -9.56
N HIS A 640 18.50 -8.42 -9.17
CA HIS A 640 18.48 -9.57 -10.04
C HIS A 640 17.28 -10.43 -9.72
N ARG A 641 16.46 -10.71 -10.72
CA ARG A 641 15.38 -11.69 -10.66
C ARG A 641 15.48 -12.64 -11.83
N TRP A 642 15.26 -13.92 -11.56
CA TRP A 642 15.09 -14.90 -12.61
C TRP A 642 14.01 -15.90 -12.26
N ASN A 643 13.36 -16.42 -13.28
CA ASN A 643 12.40 -17.50 -13.14
C ASN A 643 12.53 -18.48 -14.30
N THR A 644 12.27 -19.74 -14.03
CA THR A 644 12.24 -20.79 -15.04
C THR A 644 11.05 -21.69 -14.77
N ARG A 645 10.27 -21.96 -15.80
CA ARG A 645 9.18 -22.93 -15.78
C ARG A 645 9.46 -23.98 -16.84
N LEU A 646 9.49 -25.23 -16.40
CA LEU A 646 9.63 -26.41 -17.25
C LEU A 646 8.36 -27.25 -17.12
N GLY A 647 7.77 -27.67 -18.23
CA GLY A 647 6.56 -28.50 -18.22
C GLY A 647 6.58 -29.56 -19.30
N VAL A 648 5.82 -30.63 -19.09
CA VAL A 648 5.63 -31.73 -20.06
C VAL A 648 4.15 -32.07 -20.10
N GLY A 649 3.59 -32.06 -21.30
CA GLY A 649 2.22 -32.50 -21.57
C GLY A 649 2.07 -33.99 -21.32
N VAL A 650 1.12 -34.37 -20.45
CA VAL A 650 0.91 -35.77 -20.07
C VAL A 650 0.42 -36.61 -21.27
N THR A 651 -0.38 -36.01 -22.15
CA THR A 651 -0.96 -36.67 -23.34
C THR A 651 0.00 -36.70 -24.51
N THR A 652 0.75 -35.61 -24.73
CA THR A 652 1.54 -35.43 -25.96
C THR A 652 3.04 -35.67 -25.75
N GLY A 653 3.54 -35.57 -24.50
CA GLY A 653 4.96 -35.49 -24.22
C GLY A 653 5.61 -34.18 -24.68
N ALA A 654 4.83 -33.22 -25.17
CA ALA A 654 5.33 -31.90 -25.56
C ALA A 654 5.90 -31.16 -24.36
N TRP A 655 7.13 -30.65 -24.49
CA TRP A 655 7.75 -29.92 -23.38
C TRP A 655 7.57 -28.42 -23.54
N ARG A 656 7.48 -27.72 -22.42
CA ARG A 656 7.40 -26.28 -22.31
C ARG A 656 8.63 -25.74 -21.57
N LEU A 657 9.09 -24.62 -22.03
CA LEU A 657 10.11 -23.82 -21.34
C LEU A 657 9.65 -22.37 -21.31
N ASP A 658 9.70 -21.76 -20.13
CA ASP A 658 9.64 -20.31 -19.96
C ASP A 658 10.79 -19.95 -19.04
N ALA A 659 11.73 -19.10 -19.46
CA ALA A 659 12.82 -18.64 -18.63
C ALA A 659 13.01 -17.14 -18.80
N GLY A 660 12.94 -16.41 -17.71
CA GLY A 660 13.05 -14.96 -17.66
C GLY A 660 14.14 -14.49 -16.71
N TYR A 661 14.75 -13.39 -17.04
CA TYR A 661 15.70 -12.67 -16.20
C TYR A 661 15.40 -11.17 -16.27
N SER A 662 15.47 -10.48 -15.13
CA SER A 662 15.40 -9.03 -15.07
C SER A 662 16.49 -8.44 -14.19
N PHE A 663 16.98 -7.28 -14.61
CA PHE A 663 17.93 -6.47 -13.88
C PHE A 663 17.35 -5.09 -13.63
N ASN A 664 17.21 -4.69 -12.35
CA ASN A 664 16.45 -3.53 -11.90
C ASN A 664 17.26 -2.61 -10.97
N ARG A 665 18.59 -2.56 -11.14
CA ARG A 665 19.46 -1.68 -10.32
C ARG A 665 19.39 -0.20 -10.70
N SER A 666 18.59 0.16 -11.69
CA SER A 666 18.44 1.55 -12.13
C SER A 666 17.00 1.81 -12.55
N PRO A 667 16.59 3.09 -12.72
CA PRO A 667 15.30 3.43 -13.32
C PRO A 667 15.10 2.81 -14.71
N LEU A 668 16.20 2.50 -15.42
CA LEU A 668 16.18 1.71 -16.65
C LEU A 668 16.22 0.22 -16.30
N GLY A 669 15.05 -0.40 -16.27
CA GLY A 669 14.91 -1.85 -16.14
C GLY A 669 15.27 -2.58 -17.43
N VAL A 670 16.04 -3.66 -17.30
CA VAL A 670 16.42 -4.54 -18.42
C VAL A 670 15.85 -5.92 -18.16
N SER A 671 15.23 -6.54 -19.17
CA SER A 671 14.76 -7.92 -19.04
C SER A 671 15.04 -8.73 -20.30
N ALA A 672 15.22 -10.02 -20.12
CA ALA A 672 15.38 -11.01 -21.19
C ALA A 672 14.47 -12.21 -20.88
N TYR A 673 13.92 -12.80 -21.93
CA TYR A 673 13.01 -13.93 -21.82
C TYR A 673 13.23 -14.90 -22.98
N VAL A 674 13.23 -16.18 -22.68
CA VAL A 674 13.26 -17.26 -23.67
C VAL A 674 12.13 -18.22 -23.39
N PHE A 675 11.51 -18.73 -24.44
CA PHE A 675 10.35 -19.59 -24.29
C PHE A 675 10.22 -20.63 -25.42
N ARG A 676 9.59 -21.73 -25.08
CA ARG A 676 9.00 -22.68 -25.98
C ARG A 676 7.62 -23.06 -25.45
N ASN A 677 6.62 -22.80 -26.23
CA ASN A 677 5.24 -23.15 -25.89
C ASN A 677 4.49 -23.71 -27.09
N GLU A 678 3.36 -24.37 -26.80
CA GLU A 678 2.44 -24.85 -27.81
C GLU A 678 1.04 -24.36 -27.48
N THR A 679 0.37 -23.71 -28.43
CA THR A 679 -0.96 -23.12 -28.26
C THR A 679 -1.96 -23.75 -29.21
N LEU A 680 -3.16 -24.03 -28.69
CA LEU A 680 -4.25 -24.56 -29.49
C LEU A 680 -4.86 -23.43 -30.33
N ALA A 681 -5.09 -23.71 -31.60
CA ALA A 681 -5.87 -22.90 -32.52
C ALA A 681 -7.04 -23.70 -33.06
N GLY A 682 -8.22 -23.11 -33.10
CA GLY A 682 -9.43 -23.68 -33.61
C GLY A 682 -9.88 -23.03 -34.92
N GLY A 683 -11.03 -23.49 -35.47
CA GLY A 683 -11.65 -22.88 -36.62
C GLY A 683 -11.19 -23.42 -37.99
N LEU A 684 -10.40 -24.50 -38.00
CA LEU A 684 -10.00 -25.18 -39.21
C LEU A 684 -11.11 -26.16 -39.65
N ARG A 685 -11.63 -26.03 -40.85
CA ARG A 685 -12.57 -26.98 -41.41
C ARG A 685 -11.87 -27.93 -42.38
N VAL A 686 -11.89 -29.21 -42.05
CA VAL A 686 -11.34 -30.28 -42.88
C VAL A 686 -12.47 -31.27 -43.20
N ALA A 687 -12.75 -31.50 -44.45
CA ALA A 687 -13.84 -32.39 -44.90
C ALA A 687 -15.21 -32.07 -44.28
N GLY A 688 -15.50 -30.80 -44.05
CA GLY A 688 -16.74 -30.32 -43.45
C GLY A 688 -16.83 -30.36 -41.92
N GLU A 689 -15.85 -30.97 -41.25
CA GLU A 689 -15.71 -31.02 -39.80
C GLU A 689 -14.79 -29.95 -39.30
N GLU A 690 -15.11 -29.34 -38.15
CA GLU A 690 -14.24 -28.39 -37.47
C GLU A 690 -13.13 -29.16 -36.75
N ARG A 691 -11.89 -28.85 -37.07
CA ARG A 691 -10.67 -29.43 -36.47
C ARG A 691 -9.88 -28.39 -35.75
N SER A 692 -9.23 -28.82 -34.67
CA SER A 692 -8.24 -28.01 -33.95
C SER A 692 -6.81 -28.38 -34.39
N TRP A 693 -5.94 -27.42 -34.39
CA TRP A 693 -4.51 -27.60 -34.64
C TRP A 693 -3.70 -26.86 -33.58
N SER A 694 -2.43 -27.17 -33.43
CA SER A 694 -1.57 -26.46 -32.52
C SER A 694 -0.43 -25.76 -33.22
N GLN A 695 0.01 -24.67 -32.64
CA GLN A 695 1.17 -23.90 -33.05
C GLN A 695 2.24 -23.98 -31.96
N GLU A 696 3.38 -24.55 -32.30
CA GLU A 696 4.59 -24.43 -31.51
C GLU A 696 5.27 -23.10 -31.80
N ALA A 697 5.70 -22.42 -30.73
CA ALA A 697 6.47 -21.19 -30.80
C ALA A 697 7.72 -21.32 -29.93
N VAL A 698 8.88 -21.06 -30.52
CA VAL A 698 10.17 -20.99 -29.82
C VAL A 698 10.74 -19.60 -30.04
N GLY A 699 11.11 -18.90 -28.97
CA GLY A 699 11.53 -17.53 -29.12
C GLY A 699 12.35 -17.00 -27.97
N ALA A 700 12.89 -15.80 -28.21
CA ALA A 700 13.59 -14.99 -27.22
C ALA A 700 13.20 -13.53 -27.38
N SER A 701 13.21 -12.79 -26.28
CA SER A 701 12.99 -11.35 -26.30
C SER A 701 13.87 -10.65 -25.28
N ALA A 702 14.19 -9.39 -25.55
CA ALA A 702 14.84 -8.46 -24.62
C ALA A 702 14.03 -7.16 -24.57
N ALA A 703 13.93 -6.56 -23.40
CA ALA A 703 13.20 -5.32 -23.21
C ALA A 703 13.94 -4.35 -22.30
N LEU A 704 13.80 -3.08 -22.64
CA LEU A 704 14.21 -1.93 -21.84
C LEU A 704 12.94 -1.19 -21.41
N ARG A 705 12.86 -0.80 -20.14
CA ARG A 705 11.76 -0.01 -19.62
C ARG A 705 12.29 1.11 -18.74
N TYR A 706 11.76 2.31 -18.95
CA TYR A 706 12.04 3.45 -18.09
C TYR A 706 10.72 4.03 -17.56
N GLY A 707 10.65 4.27 -16.23
CA GLY A 707 9.51 4.86 -15.56
C GLY A 707 9.80 6.30 -15.17
N PHE A 708 8.80 7.17 -15.33
CA PHE A 708 8.80 8.55 -14.87
C PHE A 708 7.74 8.67 -13.76
N PRO A 709 8.11 8.35 -12.51
CA PRO A 709 7.19 8.50 -11.38
C PRO A 709 7.06 9.97 -11.00
N GLU A 710 5.83 10.44 -10.85
CA GLU A 710 5.51 11.74 -10.29
C GLU A 710 4.51 11.56 -9.15
N SER A 711 4.33 12.58 -8.31
CA SER A 711 3.50 12.47 -7.09
C SER A 711 2.05 12.11 -7.35
N PHE A 712 1.47 12.59 -8.46
CA PHE A 712 0.04 12.39 -8.76
C PHE A 712 -0.21 11.70 -10.09
N ARG A 713 0.81 11.37 -10.83
CA ARG A 713 0.74 10.70 -12.12
C ARG A 713 1.98 9.85 -12.35
N SER A 714 1.90 8.94 -13.29
CA SER A 714 3.05 8.15 -13.71
C SER A 714 3.04 7.98 -15.22
N SER A 715 4.21 7.95 -15.83
CA SER A 715 4.36 7.52 -17.21
C SER A 715 5.51 6.54 -17.35
N SER A 716 5.52 5.76 -18.42
CA SER A 716 6.64 4.88 -18.74
C SER A 716 6.81 4.71 -20.23
N ILE A 717 8.05 4.48 -20.64
CA ILE A 717 8.42 4.05 -21.99
C ILE A 717 9.02 2.65 -21.93
N ALA A 718 8.77 1.87 -22.98
CA ALA A 718 9.34 0.54 -23.13
C ALA A 718 9.79 0.34 -24.58
N LEU A 719 10.93 -0.32 -24.76
CA LEU A 719 11.41 -0.77 -26.04
C LEU A 719 11.73 -2.26 -25.92
N SER A 720 11.21 -3.08 -26.81
CA SER A 720 11.50 -4.51 -26.80
C SER A 720 11.78 -5.04 -28.21
N TYR A 721 12.69 -5.98 -28.28
CA TYR A 721 12.94 -6.78 -29.46
C TYR A 721 12.68 -8.24 -29.12
N GLY A 722 11.89 -8.92 -29.95
CA GLY A 722 11.58 -10.34 -29.83
C GLY A 722 11.78 -11.05 -31.15
N ALA A 723 12.32 -12.26 -31.09
CA ALA A 723 12.49 -13.16 -32.23
C ALA A 723 11.82 -14.49 -31.91
N THR A 724 10.93 -14.95 -32.77
CA THR A 724 10.13 -16.17 -32.56
C THR A 724 10.09 -16.98 -33.84
N TYR A 725 10.38 -18.25 -33.74
CA TYR A 725 10.12 -19.22 -34.77
C TYR A 725 8.83 -19.97 -34.46
N THR A 726 7.92 -20.04 -35.43
CA THR A 726 6.64 -20.72 -35.27
C THR A 726 6.51 -21.83 -36.30
N ARG A 727 5.91 -22.95 -35.89
CA ARG A 727 5.52 -24.03 -36.78
C ARG A 727 4.20 -24.66 -36.35
N ALA A 728 3.45 -25.15 -37.31
CA ALA A 728 2.27 -25.98 -37.02
C ALA A 728 2.68 -27.36 -36.55
N THR A 729 2.05 -27.86 -35.48
CA THR A 729 2.24 -29.22 -35.00
C THR A 729 0.97 -30.02 -35.25
N ALA A 730 1.13 -31.27 -35.73
CA ALA A 730 0.00 -32.14 -36.07
C ALA A 730 -0.74 -32.62 -34.80
N PRO A 731 -2.01 -33.15 -34.89
CA PRO A 731 -2.62 -33.66 -36.12
C PRO A 731 -3.82 -32.82 -36.56
N PHE A 732 -3.72 -31.99 -37.55
CA PHE A 732 -4.89 -31.28 -38.06
C PHE A 732 -5.59 -32.01 -39.25
N ALA A 733 -4.88 -32.85 -40.02
CA ALA A 733 -5.45 -33.77 -40.98
C ALA A 733 -4.43 -34.81 -41.42
N ARG A 734 -4.85 -36.03 -41.68
CA ARG A 734 -4.04 -36.98 -42.44
C ARG A 734 -4.24 -36.69 -43.91
N ALA A 735 -3.26 -37.02 -44.74
CA ALA A 735 -3.33 -36.79 -46.17
C ALA A 735 -4.51 -37.51 -46.85
N ASP A 736 -4.95 -38.61 -46.25
CA ASP A 736 -6.10 -39.41 -46.67
C ASP A 736 -7.49 -38.85 -46.22
N GLU A 737 -7.50 -37.89 -45.30
CA GLU A 737 -8.70 -37.18 -44.83
C GLU A 737 -9.01 -35.93 -45.67
N LEU A 738 -8.10 -35.48 -46.50
CA LEU A 738 -8.27 -34.33 -47.37
C LEU A 738 -9.03 -34.75 -48.65
N ASP A 739 -10.17 -34.12 -48.89
CA ASP A 739 -10.89 -34.30 -50.17
C ASP A 739 -9.99 -33.75 -51.30
N PRO A 740 -9.64 -34.58 -52.31
CA PRO A 740 -8.80 -34.19 -53.45
C PRO A 740 -9.37 -32.98 -54.22
N ASN A 741 -10.66 -32.72 -54.11
CA ASN A 741 -11.36 -31.63 -54.79
C ASN A 741 -11.52 -30.36 -53.93
N THR A 742 -11.10 -30.40 -52.67
CA THR A 742 -11.14 -29.24 -51.76
C THR A 742 -9.74 -28.70 -51.57
N PRO A 743 -9.50 -27.39 -51.75
CA PRO A 743 -8.20 -26.83 -51.47
C PRO A 743 -7.77 -27.10 -50.01
N PRO A 744 -6.51 -27.42 -49.75
CA PRO A 744 -6.02 -27.63 -48.39
C PRO A 744 -6.33 -26.41 -47.52
N PRO A 745 -6.65 -26.62 -46.23
CA PRO A 745 -6.97 -25.52 -45.36
C PRO A 745 -5.79 -24.56 -45.27
N GLU A 746 -6.07 -23.27 -45.41
CA GLU A 746 -5.06 -22.22 -45.28
C GLU A 746 -4.73 -22.02 -43.77
N LEU A 747 -3.54 -22.46 -43.38
CA LEU A 747 -2.98 -22.17 -42.07
C LEU A 747 -2.34 -20.80 -42.07
N PRO A 748 -2.31 -20.09 -40.91
CA PRO A 748 -1.52 -18.90 -40.75
C PRO A 748 -0.08 -19.20 -41.13
N GLU A 749 0.58 -18.28 -41.81
CA GLU A 749 1.97 -18.50 -42.18
C GLU A 749 2.88 -18.70 -40.97
N MET A 750 3.68 -19.73 -41.07
CA MET A 750 4.68 -20.13 -40.09
C MET A 750 6.05 -19.63 -40.50
N GLY A 751 7.00 -19.64 -39.60
CA GLY A 751 8.36 -19.29 -39.85
C GLY A 751 8.94 -18.34 -38.79
N PHE A 752 9.89 -17.52 -39.21
CA PHE A 752 10.64 -16.66 -38.27
C PHE A 752 10.10 -15.23 -38.26
N PHE A 753 9.73 -14.76 -37.07
CA PHE A 753 9.22 -13.43 -36.82
C PHE A 753 10.15 -12.69 -35.87
N SER A 754 10.68 -11.55 -36.31
CA SER A 754 11.35 -10.60 -35.42
C SER A 754 10.54 -9.34 -35.34
N THR A 755 10.32 -8.86 -34.13
CA THR A 755 9.48 -7.67 -33.88
C THR A 755 10.18 -6.71 -32.94
N LEU A 756 10.36 -5.47 -33.38
CA LEU A 756 10.72 -4.35 -32.55
C LEU A 756 9.43 -3.64 -32.11
N ARG A 757 9.24 -3.46 -30.81
CA ARG A 757 8.07 -2.81 -30.24
C ARG A 757 8.45 -1.65 -29.35
N PHE A 758 7.82 -0.52 -29.56
CA PHE A 758 7.84 0.65 -28.69
C PHE A 758 6.49 0.79 -27.97
N GLY A 759 6.51 1.14 -26.69
CA GLY A 759 5.33 1.43 -25.90
C GLY A 759 5.51 2.68 -25.04
N TRP A 760 4.45 3.44 -24.90
CA TRP A 760 4.31 4.53 -23.93
C TRP A 760 3.02 4.37 -23.18
N SER A 761 3.05 4.62 -21.86
CA SER A 761 1.88 4.64 -21.02
C SER A 761 1.90 5.83 -20.06
N TYR A 762 0.71 6.31 -19.73
CA TYR A 762 0.47 7.38 -18.77
C TYR A 762 -0.73 7.02 -17.91
N SER A 763 -0.70 7.35 -16.61
CA SER A 763 -1.83 7.18 -15.70
C SER A 763 -1.82 8.23 -14.59
N ASP A 764 -2.97 8.87 -14.38
CA ASP A 764 -3.30 9.70 -13.23
C ASP A 764 -4.57 9.22 -12.52
N ILE A 765 -4.89 7.92 -12.67
CA ILE A 765 -6.09 7.30 -12.09
C ILE A 765 -6.05 7.40 -10.56
N GLU A 766 -7.21 7.77 -10.00
CA GLU A 766 -7.45 7.83 -8.56
C GLU A 766 -8.47 6.77 -8.14
N ARG A 767 -8.17 6.12 -7.03
CA ARG A 767 -9.05 5.19 -6.35
C ARG A 767 -8.83 5.32 -4.85
N TYR A 768 -9.89 5.46 -4.10
CA TYR A 768 -9.89 5.63 -2.66
C TYR A 768 -10.52 4.44 -1.96
N VAL A 769 -10.36 4.36 -0.63
CA VAL A 769 -10.84 3.22 0.17
C VAL A 769 -12.34 2.98 0.00
N TYR A 770 -13.11 4.06 -0.05
CA TYR A 770 -14.57 3.96 -0.18
C TYR A 770 -15.05 3.80 -1.62
N ASP A 771 -14.19 3.88 -2.61
CA ASP A 771 -14.59 3.77 -4.02
C ASP A 771 -14.93 2.33 -4.39
N ILE A 772 -15.98 2.17 -5.20
CA ILE A 772 -16.36 0.88 -5.78
C ILE A 772 -15.42 0.43 -6.90
N SER A 773 -14.79 1.39 -7.58
CA SER A 773 -13.80 1.18 -8.65
C SER A 773 -12.89 2.40 -8.74
N ALA A 774 -12.01 2.49 -9.74
CA ALA A 774 -11.37 3.76 -10.08
C ALA A 774 -12.43 4.83 -10.29
N SER A 775 -12.27 5.99 -9.64
CA SER A 775 -13.31 7.04 -9.56
C SER A 775 -13.00 8.29 -10.37
N ASN A 776 -11.72 8.59 -10.57
CA ASN A 776 -11.27 9.81 -11.25
C ASN A 776 -9.98 9.55 -12.04
N GLY A 777 -9.64 10.47 -12.97
CA GLY A 777 -8.40 10.42 -13.73
C GLY A 777 -8.48 9.59 -15.00
N ARG A 778 -7.34 9.37 -15.62
CA ARG A 778 -7.26 8.69 -16.93
C ARG A 778 -6.04 7.81 -17.06
N SER A 779 -6.14 6.87 -17.98
CA SER A 779 -5.03 6.06 -18.47
C SER A 779 -4.92 6.15 -19.98
N LEU A 780 -3.72 6.38 -20.47
CA LEU A 780 -3.41 6.46 -21.89
C LEU A 780 -2.33 5.43 -22.21
N SER A 781 -2.44 4.76 -23.34
CA SER A 781 -1.36 3.92 -23.86
C SER A 781 -1.27 4.03 -25.37
N ILE A 782 -0.04 4.03 -25.87
CA ILE A 782 0.27 3.95 -27.31
C ILE A 782 1.37 2.93 -27.46
N SER A 783 1.22 2.00 -28.41
CA SER A 783 2.26 1.06 -28.76
C SER A 783 2.38 0.90 -30.26
N GLY A 784 3.60 0.92 -30.77
CA GLY A 784 3.92 0.64 -32.15
C GLY A 784 4.79 -0.59 -32.27
N SER A 785 4.59 -1.40 -33.29
CA SER A 785 5.46 -2.54 -33.59
C SER A 785 5.83 -2.63 -35.05
N VAL A 786 7.06 -3.08 -35.30
CA VAL A 786 7.61 -3.30 -36.63
C VAL A 786 8.21 -4.68 -36.70
N SER A 787 7.77 -5.46 -37.67
CA SER A 787 8.42 -6.68 -38.12
C SER A 787 8.86 -6.45 -39.59
N ASP A 788 10.14 -6.65 -39.89
CA ASP A 788 10.69 -6.40 -41.22
C ASP A 788 11.93 -7.30 -41.46
N PRO A 789 12.22 -7.70 -42.72
CA PRO A 789 13.41 -8.44 -43.06
C PRO A 789 14.73 -7.80 -42.61
N VAL A 790 14.78 -6.46 -42.52
CA VAL A 790 15.96 -5.73 -42.04
C VAL A 790 16.32 -6.06 -40.59
N ILE A 791 15.30 -6.41 -39.78
CA ILE A 791 15.49 -6.83 -38.37
C ILE A 791 15.39 -8.35 -38.23
N GLY A 792 15.42 -9.12 -39.31
CA GLY A 792 15.45 -10.57 -39.30
C GLY A 792 14.08 -11.26 -39.37
N SER A 793 12.97 -10.56 -39.60
CA SER A 793 11.66 -11.16 -39.81
C SER A 793 11.48 -11.67 -41.23
N GLN A 794 10.78 -12.78 -41.41
CA GLN A 794 10.36 -13.23 -42.74
C GLN A 794 9.23 -12.40 -43.35
N TYR A 795 8.52 -11.65 -42.51
CA TYR A 795 7.31 -10.91 -42.88
C TYR A 795 7.43 -9.45 -42.50
N ARG A 796 6.74 -8.60 -43.27
CA ARG A 796 6.61 -7.16 -42.96
C ARG A 796 5.26 -6.92 -42.32
N VAL A 797 5.27 -6.47 -41.08
CA VAL A 797 4.07 -6.04 -40.38
C VAL A 797 4.40 -4.77 -39.61
N LEU A 798 3.62 -3.73 -39.82
CA LEU A 798 3.66 -2.51 -39.06
C LEU A 798 2.33 -2.38 -38.31
N SER A 799 2.35 -2.14 -37.00
CA SER A 799 1.13 -1.85 -36.24
C SER A 799 1.29 -0.64 -35.31
N LEU A 800 0.18 0.03 -35.09
CA LEU A 800 0.05 1.10 -34.11
C LEU A 800 -1.27 0.88 -33.35
N ASP A 801 -1.17 0.82 -32.04
CA ASP A 801 -2.30 0.61 -31.13
C ASP A 801 -2.38 1.75 -30.11
N TRP A 802 -3.59 2.13 -29.71
CA TRP A 802 -3.84 3.14 -28.69
C TRP A 802 -5.03 2.75 -27.82
N SER A 803 -4.99 3.19 -26.57
CA SER A 803 -6.12 3.07 -25.65
C SER A 803 -6.17 4.28 -24.72
N ILE A 804 -7.38 4.78 -24.52
CA ILE A 804 -7.68 5.87 -23.59
C ILE A 804 -8.81 5.38 -22.69
N THR A 805 -8.61 5.48 -21.38
CA THR A 805 -9.67 5.25 -20.39
C THR A 805 -9.78 6.49 -19.53
N GLN A 806 -10.98 7.04 -19.37
CA GLN A 806 -11.28 8.20 -18.54
C GLN A 806 -12.32 7.80 -17.50
N PHE A 807 -12.06 8.10 -16.24
CA PHE A 807 -13.03 8.00 -15.15
C PHE A 807 -13.48 9.40 -14.74
N VAL A 808 -14.80 9.58 -14.67
CA VAL A 808 -15.43 10.84 -14.31
C VAL A 808 -16.32 10.61 -13.08
N PRO A 809 -15.97 11.19 -11.92
CA PRO A 809 -16.84 11.15 -10.77
C PRO A 809 -18.09 11.98 -11.04
N LEU A 810 -19.26 11.46 -10.73
CA LEU A 810 -20.54 12.15 -10.91
C LEU A 810 -21.03 12.71 -9.58
N TRP A 811 -21.42 11.86 -8.66
CA TRP A 811 -21.77 12.18 -7.28
C TRP A 811 -21.47 11.00 -6.38
N GLU A 812 -21.05 11.25 -5.15
CA GLU A 812 -20.61 10.23 -4.19
C GLU A 812 -19.68 9.18 -4.84
N GLN A 813 -20.13 7.92 -4.92
CA GLN A 813 -19.40 6.78 -5.49
C GLN A 813 -19.89 6.43 -6.90
N HIS A 814 -20.67 7.30 -7.54
CA HIS A 814 -21.15 7.10 -8.90
C HIS A 814 -20.09 7.54 -9.92
N VAL A 815 -19.74 6.68 -10.86
CA VAL A 815 -18.65 6.89 -11.80
C VAL A 815 -19.11 6.60 -13.22
N LEU A 816 -18.76 7.50 -14.15
CA LEU A 816 -18.84 7.25 -15.58
C LEU A 816 -17.44 6.87 -16.09
N ALA A 817 -17.28 5.64 -16.58
CA ALA A 817 -16.06 5.18 -17.22
C ALA A 817 -16.25 5.21 -18.75
N VAL A 818 -15.34 5.86 -19.43
CA VAL A 818 -15.31 5.96 -20.89
C VAL A 818 -14.00 5.36 -21.37
N ARG A 819 -14.07 4.36 -22.23
CA ARG A 819 -12.89 3.78 -22.86
C ARG A 819 -13.00 3.87 -24.37
N TYR A 820 -11.89 4.23 -25.01
CA TYR A 820 -11.73 4.13 -26.45
C TYR A 820 -10.42 3.48 -26.78
N ALA A 821 -10.47 2.44 -27.60
CA ALA A 821 -9.29 1.72 -28.08
C ALA A 821 -9.35 1.57 -29.60
N GLY A 822 -8.20 1.56 -30.21
CA GLY A 822 -8.11 1.39 -31.65
C GLY A 822 -6.72 0.90 -32.06
N GLY A 823 -6.63 0.43 -33.30
CA GLY A 823 -5.36 0.02 -33.90
C GLY A 823 -5.42 0.02 -35.41
N ILE A 824 -4.26 0.15 -36.01
CA ILE A 824 -4.05 0.05 -37.43
C ILE A 824 -2.82 -0.79 -37.72
N SER A 825 -2.93 -1.67 -38.71
CA SER A 825 -1.83 -2.48 -39.18
C SER A 825 -1.71 -2.45 -40.71
N GLY A 826 -0.49 -2.70 -41.19
CA GLY A 826 -0.17 -2.74 -42.60
C GLY A 826 0.96 -3.72 -42.89
N GLY A 827 1.16 -4.07 -44.14
CA GLY A 827 2.18 -5.01 -44.60
C GLY A 827 1.59 -6.33 -45.04
N ASP A 828 2.21 -7.46 -44.66
CA ASP A 828 1.79 -8.83 -45.00
C ASP A 828 0.63 -9.26 -44.09
N LEU A 829 -0.52 -8.59 -44.21
CA LEU A 829 -1.66 -8.70 -43.27
C LEU A 829 -2.35 -10.04 -43.28
N GLU A 830 -2.43 -10.69 -44.41
CA GLU A 830 -3.05 -12.03 -44.57
C GLU A 830 -2.35 -13.07 -43.69
N ARG A 831 -1.16 -12.77 -43.25
CA ARG A 831 -0.27 -13.65 -42.52
C ARG A 831 -0.23 -13.37 -41.04
N ARG A 832 -0.09 -12.12 -40.69
CA ARG A 832 -0.11 -11.66 -39.28
C ARG A 832 -0.39 -10.16 -39.24
N GLY A 833 -1.06 -9.67 -38.22
CA GLY A 833 -1.35 -8.24 -38.07
C GLY A 833 -2.81 -7.88 -38.23
N LEU A 834 -3.71 -8.86 -38.23
CA LEU A 834 -5.12 -8.62 -38.20
C LEU A 834 -5.62 -8.41 -36.76
N TYR A 835 -6.52 -7.48 -36.63
CA TYR A 835 -7.27 -7.25 -35.39
C TYR A 835 -8.60 -8.00 -35.44
N ALA A 836 -9.00 -8.51 -34.29
CA ALA A 836 -10.31 -9.11 -34.11
C ALA A 836 -11.06 -8.37 -33.00
N VAL A 837 -12.32 -8.03 -33.26
CA VAL A 837 -13.26 -7.47 -32.31
C VAL A 837 -14.37 -8.48 -32.07
N GLY A 838 -14.71 -8.73 -30.81
CA GLY A 838 -15.76 -9.67 -30.45
C GLY A 838 -15.92 -9.76 -28.93
N GLY A 839 -16.90 -10.55 -28.50
CA GLY A 839 -17.21 -10.71 -27.08
C GLY A 839 -16.47 -11.85 -26.42
N PHE A 840 -17.13 -12.46 -25.46
CA PHE A 840 -16.60 -13.58 -24.71
C PHE A 840 -16.87 -14.91 -25.42
N PRO A 841 -16.03 -15.94 -25.21
CA PRO A 841 -16.33 -17.29 -25.68
C PRO A 841 -17.71 -17.75 -25.15
N GLN A 842 -18.46 -18.46 -25.97
CA GLN A 842 -19.70 -19.10 -25.54
C GLN A 842 -19.38 -20.35 -24.70
N THR A 843 -18.98 -20.14 -23.49
CA THR A 843 -18.79 -21.20 -22.51
C THR A 843 -19.91 -21.12 -21.47
N SER A 844 -20.12 -22.22 -20.72
CA SER A 844 -21.08 -22.15 -19.63
C SER A 844 -20.68 -21.02 -18.66
N PRO A 845 -21.61 -20.34 -17.97
CA PRO A 845 -21.27 -19.33 -16.97
C PRO A 845 -20.29 -19.85 -15.91
N PHE A 846 -20.36 -21.14 -15.59
CA PHE A 846 -19.47 -21.79 -14.64
C PHE A 846 -18.04 -21.95 -15.19
N ASP A 847 -17.89 -22.37 -16.44
CA ASP A 847 -16.58 -22.50 -17.10
C ASP A 847 -15.94 -21.12 -17.31
N SER A 848 -16.74 -20.07 -17.56
CA SER A 848 -16.25 -18.70 -17.72
C SER A 848 -15.74 -18.11 -16.40
N ILE A 849 -16.28 -18.52 -15.25
CA ILE A 849 -15.76 -18.14 -13.92
C ILE A 849 -14.38 -18.75 -13.66
N LEU A 850 -14.14 -19.96 -14.13
CA LEU A 850 -12.87 -20.68 -13.91
C LEU A 850 -11.82 -20.38 -14.99
N ALA A 851 -12.19 -19.81 -16.11
CA ALA A 851 -11.24 -19.38 -17.12
C ALA A 851 -10.52 -18.10 -16.65
N PRO A 852 -9.19 -18.03 -16.75
CA PRO A 852 -8.48 -16.79 -16.44
C PRO A 852 -8.99 -15.70 -17.39
N ALA A 853 -9.73 -14.74 -16.85
CA ALA A 853 -10.23 -13.61 -17.61
C ALA A 853 -9.06 -12.70 -17.99
N VAL A 854 -8.52 -12.87 -19.18
CA VAL A 854 -7.66 -11.84 -19.79
C VAL A 854 -8.59 -10.70 -20.22
N LEU A 855 -9.05 -9.92 -19.26
CA LEU A 855 -9.91 -8.75 -19.47
C LEU A 855 -9.14 -7.54 -20.05
N GLY A 856 -7.96 -7.73 -20.61
CA GLY A 856 -7.20 -6.71 -21.30
C GLY A 856 -7.50 -6.57 -22.79
N GLY A 857 -8.36 -7.41 -23.37
CA GLY A 857 -8.69 -7.40 -24.77
C GLY A 857 -9.83 -6.44 -25.13
N ALA A 858 -9.99 -6.18 -26.41
CA ALA A 858 -11.07 -5.40 -27.00
C ALA A 858 -12.38 -6.22 -26.98
N ALA A 859 -12.98 -6.44 -25.82
CA ALA A 859 -14.22 -7.21 -25.71
C ALA A 859 -15.44 -6.36 -26.07
N LEU A 860 -16.16 -6.76 -27.11
CA LEU A 860 -17.45 -6.21 -27.53
C LEU A 860 -18.55 -7.14 -26.97
N ARG A 861 -19.12 -6.76 -25.83
CA ARG A 861 -20.11 -7.58 -25.11
C ARG A 861 -21.42 -7.73 -25.92
N GLY A 862 -22.01 -8.92 -25.87
CA GLY A 862 -23.20 -9.26 -26.64
C GLY A 862 -22.91 -9.80 -28.08
N TYR A 863 -21.65 -10.16 -28.35
CA TYR A 863 -21.23 -10.76 -29.61
C TYR A 863 -20.34 -11.98 -29.39
N PRO A 864 -20.24 -12.89 -30.35
CA PRO A 864 -19.28 -13.98 -30.26
C PRO A 864 -17.83 -13.49 -30.39
N VAL A 865 -16.86 -14.32 -30.03
CA VAL A 865 -15.44 -14.07 -30.24
C VAL A 865 -15.16 -13.82 -31.71
N ASN A 866 -14.32 -12.83 -32.02
CA ASN A 866 -13.86 -12.55 -33.39
C ASN A 866 -15.02 -12.32 -34.40
N VAL A 867 -16.11 -11.71 -33.98
CA VAL A 867 -17.25 -11.41 -34.87
C VAL A 867 -16.87 -10.49 -36.04
N ARG A 868 -15.83 -9.68 -35.86
CA ARG A 868 -15.25 -8.82 -36.88
C ARG A 868 -13.73 -8.95 -36.88
N VAL A 869 -13.15 -9.02 -38.09
CA VAL A 869 -11.70 -9.08 -38.28
C VAL A 869 -11.31 -8.06 -39.36
N GLY A 870 -10.18 -7.37 -39.17
CA GLY A 870 -9.70 -6.38 -40.10
C GLY A 870 -8.27 -5.93 -39.82
N SER A 871 -7.74 -5.10 -40.70
CA SER A 871 -6.43 -4.46 -40.49
C SER A 871 -6.51 -3.23 -39.59
N GLN A 872 -7.71 -2.79 -39.29
CA GLN A 872 -7.99 -1.70 -38.37
C GLN A 872 -9.12 -2.08 -37.43
N TYR A 873 -9.14 -1.50 -36.24
CA TYR A 873 -10.27 -1.63 -35.34
C TYR A 873 -10.50 -0.36 -34.53
N HIS A 874 -11.74 -0.16 -34.12
CA HIS A 874 -12.17 0.82 -33.16
C HIS A 874 -13.13 0.17 -32.17
N LEU A 875 -12.97 0.49 -30.89
CA LEU A 875 -13.87 0.07 -29.81
C LEU A 875 -14.08 1.21 -28.84
N ALA A 876 -15.31 1.63 -28.70
CA ALA A 876 -15.76 2.61 -27.71
C ALA A 876 -16.64 1.90 -26.68
N GLN A 877 -16.41 2.16 -25.41
CA GLN A 877 -17.16 1.59 -24.29
C GLN A 877 -17.54 2.70 -23.33
N LEU A 878 -18.81 2.73 -22.97
CA LEU A 878 -19.37 3.64 -21.97
C LEU A 878 -19.98 2.81 -20.85
N GLU A 879 -19.57 3.03 -19.61
CA GLU A 879 -20.02 2.27 -18.46
C GLU A 879 -20.34 3.20 -17.29
N TYR A 880 -21.58 3.15 -16.83
CA TYR A 880 -22.05 3.84 -15.65
C TYR A 880 -22.06 2.89 -14.46
N ARG A 881 -21.26 3.18 -13.42
CA ARG A 881 -21.07 2.36 -12.22
C ARG A 881 -21.73 3.05 -11.03
N PHE A 882 -22.43 2.26 -10.21
CA PHE A 882 -23.11 2.78 -9.03
C PHE A 882 -23.14 1.78 -7.88
N PRO A 883 -23.04 2.24 -6.61
CA PRO A 883 -23.09 1.39 -5.44
C PRO A 883 -24.51 0.89 -5.19
N ILE A 884 -24.64 -0.33 -4.62
CA ILE A 884 -25.92 -0.88 -4.16
C ILE A 884 -25.88 -1.01 -2.64
N VAL A 885 -24.96 -1.79 -2.12
CA VAL A 885 -24.83 -2.01 -0.66
C VAL A 885 -23.38 -2.34 -0.28
N ARG A 886 -22.99 -1.84 0.87
CA ARG A 886 -21.73 -2.20 1.54
C ARG A 886 -22.08 -3.12 2.70
N PHE A 887 -21.68 -4.37 2.61
CA PHE A 887 -21.96 -5.38 3.64
C PHE A 887 -20.99 -5.25 4.80
N ASN A 888 -19.70 -5.24 4.51
CA ASN A 888 -18.61 -5.32 5.50
C ASN A 888 -18.92 -6.37 6.57
N ALA A 889 -19.26 -7.57 6.15
CA ALA A 889 -19.74 -8.64 7.00
C ALA A 889 -19.16 -10.01 6.63
N GLY A 890 -18.82 -10.76 7.64
CA GLY A 890 -18.43 -12.16 7.59
C GLY A 890 -19.17 -12.96 8.67
N HIS A 891 -18.58 -14.02 9.14
CA HIS A 891 -19.10 -14.78 10.27
C HIS A 891 -17.93 -15.24 11.16
N ALA A 892 -17.86 -14.69 12.37
CA ALA A 892 -16.85 -15.05 13.37
C ALA A 892 -15.42 -15.05 12.78
N THR A 893 -14.75 -16.20 12.78
CA THR A 893 -13.40 -16.38 12.24
C THR A 893 -13.37 -17.06 10.88
N LEU A 894 -14.49 -17.19 10.17
CA LEU A 894 -14.48 -17.80 8.85
C LEU A 894 -13.69 -16.93 7.86
N PRO A 895 -12.83 -17.56 7.03
CA PRO A 895 -11.99 -16.83 6.07
C PRO A 895 -12.75 -16.43 4.80
N VAL A 896 -13.98 -15.94 4.96
CA VAL A 896 -14.87 -15.45 3.88
C VAL A 896 -15.56 -14.20 4.36
N TYR A 897 -15.40 -13.10 3.62
CA TYR A 897 -15.94 -11.80 3.99
C TYR A 897 -16.53 -11.10 2.78
N LEU A 898 -17.77 -10.65 2.90
CA LEU A 898 -18.46 -9.87 1.88
C LEU A 898 -18.20 -8.39 2.11
N ASN A 899 -17.54 -7.74 1.15
CA ASN A 899 -17.20 -6.33 1.23
C ASN A 899 -18.36 -5.46 0.71
N ARG A 900 -18.69 -5.58 -0.57
CA ARG A 900 -19.69 -4.72 -1.21
C ARG A 900 -20.36 -5.36 -2.42
N LEU A 901 -21.51 -4.83 -2.77
CA LEU A 901 -22.25 -5.10 -4.00
C LEU A 901 -22.44 -3.77 -4.75
N TYR A 902 -22.10 -3.75 -6.01
CA TYR A 902 -22.33 -2.63 -6.91
C TYR A 902 -22.74 -3.11 -8.29
N ALA A 903 -23.24 -2.23 -9.12
CA ALA A 903 -23.66 -2.59 -10.48
C ALA A 903 -23.11 -1.60 -11.50
N SER A 904 -23.13 -2.03 -12.75
CA SER A 904 -22.86 -1.17 -13.89
C SER A 904 -23.86 -1.41 -15.02
N ALA A 905 -24.17 -0.34 -15.75
CA ALA A 905 -24.85 -0.40 -17.02
C ALA A 905 -23.88 0.08 -18.11
N PHE A 906 -23.85 -0.60 -19.25
CA PHE A 906 -22.87 -0.30 -20.28
C PHE A 906 -23.42 -0.30 -21.69
N VAL A 907 -22.71 0.39 -22.56
CA VAL A 907 -22.87 0.34 -24.03
C VAL A 907 -21.47 0.22 -24.64
N ASP A 908 -21.30 -0.80 -25.48
CA ASP A 908 -20.09 -1.03 -26.25
C ASP A 908 -20.40 -0.83 -27.74
N ALA A 909 -19.53 -0.16 -28.47
CA ALA A 909 -19.63 0.02 -29.91
C ALA A 909 -18.27 -0.23 -30.57
N GLY A 910 -18.19 -1.15 -31.52
CA GLY A 910 -16.90 -1.50 -32.13
C GLY A 910 -17.03 -2.16 -33.50
N ASP A 911 -15.95 -2.10 -34.25
CA ASP A 911 -15.76 -2.79 -35.52
C ASP A 911 -14.28 -3.09 -35.79
N ALA A 912 -14.01 -4.13 -36.52
CA ALA A 912 -12.74 -4.38 -37.18
C ALA A 912 -12.97 -4.52 -38.68
N PHE A 913 -12.18 -3.82 -39.48
CA PHE A 913 -12.46 -3.61 -40.88
C PHE A 913 -11.17 -3.46 -41.73
N TYR A 914 -11.35 -3.56 -43.04
CA TYR A 914 -10.33 -3.25 -44.03
C TYR A 914 -10.69 -1.95 -44.76
N GLY A 915 -9.70 -1.13 -45.07
CA GLY A 915 -9.91 0.11 -45.82
C GLY A 915 -10.58 1.20 -44.99
N ASN A 916 -11.64 1.83 -45.50
CA ASN A 916 -12.31 2.93 -44.84
C ASN A 916 -13.37 2.46 -43.82
N PHE A 917 -13.46 3.13 -42.71
CA PHE A 917 -14.48 2.88 -41.70
C PHE A 917 -15.89 3.18 -42.22
N ASP A 918 -16.82 2.23 -42.06
CA ASP A 918 -18.25 2.41 -42.38
C ASP A 918 -19.09 2.29 -41.10
N PHE A 919 -19.79 3.35 -40.72
CA PHE A 919 -20.71 3.33 -39.58
C PHE A 919 -21.82 2.25 -39.65
N ARG A 920 -22.13 1.78 -40.87
CA ARG A 920 -23.13 0.73 -41.06
C ARG A 920 -22.68 -0.66 -40.60
N THR A 921 -21.37 -0.87 -40.53
CA THR A 921 -20.78 -2.13 -40.04
C THR A 921 -20.55 -2.15 -38.55
N LEU A 922 -20.71 -0.99 -37.88
CA LEU A 922 -20.51 -0.87 -36.45
C LEU A 922 -21.40 -1.83 -35.68
N ARG A 923 -20.81 -2.58 -34.77
CA ARG A 923 -21.51 -3.49 -33.86
C ARG A 923 -21.74 -2.79 -32.53
N VAL A 924 -22.99 -2.83 -32.06
CA VAL A 924 -23.38 -2.17 -30.81
C VAL A 924 -23.98 -3.22 -29.88
N GLY A 925 -23.45 -3.31 -28.66
CA GLY A 925 -23.99 -4.13 -27.61
C GLY A 925 -24.24 -3.28 -26.35
N ALA A 926 -25.26 -3.67 -25.57
CA ALA A 926 -25.53 -3.04 -24.29
C ALA A 926 -25.96 -4.08 -23.26
N GLY A 927 -25.85 -3.72 -22.00
CA GLY A 927 -26.18 -4.62 -20.91
C GLY A 927 -25.95 -4.05 -19.53
N ALA A 928 -25.97 -4.94 -18.56
CA ALA A 928 -25.70 -4.60 -17.17
C ALA A 928 -24.88 -5.71 -16.50
N GLU A 929 -24.11 -5.33 -15.51
CA GLU A 929 -23.30 -6.24 -14.69
C GLU A 929 -23.59 -6.00 -13.22
N LEU A 930 -23.58 -7.09 -12.45
CA LEU A 930 -23.59 -7.09 -11.01
C LEU A 930 -22.20 -7.52 -10.52
N HIS A 931 -21.64 -6.78 -9.58
CA HIS A 931 -20.30 -7.00 -9.05
C HIS A 931 -20.37 -7.24 -7.55
N VAL A 932 -19.77 -8.33 -7.08
CA VAL A 932 -19.65 -8.68 -5.67
C VAL A 932 -18.17 -8.70 -5.31
N ASP A 933 -17.74 -7.76 -4.48
CA ASP A 933 -16.41 -7.79 -3.89
C ASP A 933 -16.45 -8.61 -2.61
N PHE A 934 -15.51 -9.54 -2.50
CA PHE A 934 -15.36 -10.38 -1.32
C PHE A 934 -13.90 -10.71 -1.07
N THR A 935 -13.58 -11.03 0.19
CA THR A 935 -12.24 -11.43 0.62
C THR A 935 -12.24 -12.90 1.04
N LEU A 936 -11.28 -13.69 0.55
CA LEU A 936 -11.03 -15.07 0.96
C LEU A 936 -9.70 -15.15 1.72
N PHE A 937 -9.65 -16.10 2.66
CA PHE A 937 -8.42 -16.40 3.42
C PHE A 937 -7.81 -15.18 4.11
N TYR A 938 -8.66 -14.24 4.55
CA TYR A 938 -8.29 -12.99 5.24
C TYR A 938 -7.47 -11.99 4.40
N LEU A 939 -7.00 -12.38 3.21
CA LEU A 939 -6.01 -11.63 2.44
C LEU A 939 -6.41 -11.40 0.98
N LEU A 940 -7.04 -12.39 0.33
CA LEU A 940 -7.26 -12.37 -1.11
C LEU A 940 -8.60 -11.71 -1.45
N SER A 941 -8.55 -10.54 -2.05
CA SER A 941 -9.73 -9.83 -2.51
C SER A 941 -10.08 -10.23 -3.94
N PHE A 942 -11.34 -10.54 -4.18
CA PHE A 942 -11.90 -10.92 -5.47
C PHE A 942 -13.13 -10.10 -5.79
N THR A 943 -13.39 -9.96 -7.09
CA THR A 943 -14.66 -9.46 -7.61
C THR A 943 -15.30 -10.56 -8.48
N LEU A 944 -16.46 -11.02 -8.09
CA LEU A 944 -17.33 -11.83 -8.95
C LEU A 944 -18.20 -10.88 -9.77
N ARG A 945 -18.14 -10.99 -11.09
CA ARG A 945 -18.99 -10.28 -12.03
C ARG A 945 -19.98 -11.24 -12.65
N VAL A 946 -21.24 -10.87 -12.68
CA VAL A 946 -22.29 -11.56 -13.43
C VAL A 946 -22.95 -10.53 -14.31
N GLY A 947 -22.94 -10.76 -15.62
CA GLY A 947 -23.41 -9.81 -16.59
C GLY A 947 -24.39 -10.42 -17.60
N TYR A 948 -25.26 -9.55 -18.12
CA TYR A 948 -26.07 -9.79 -19.30
C TYR A 948 -25.73 -8.74 -20.34
N ALA A 949 -25.51 -9.19 -21.57
CA ALA A 949 -25.26 -8.34 -22.72
C ALA A 949 -26.11 -8.78 -23.91
N ARG A 950 -26.59 -7.81 -24.67
CA ARG A 950 -27.30 -8.02 -25.94
C ARG A 950 -26.62 -7.25 -27.06
N GLY A 951 -26.32 -7.93 -28.16
CA GLY A 951 -25.87 -7.32 -29.40
C GLY A 951 -27.08 -6.96 -30.28
N PHE A 952 -27.11 -5.75 -30.80
CA PHE A 952 -28.26 -5.20 -31.55
C PHE A 952 -28.11 -5.29 -33.05
N MET A 953 -26.92 -5.61 -33.56
CA MET A 953 -26.61 -5.70 -34.98
C MET A 953 -26.35 -7.11 -35.39
N GLU A 954 -26.12 -7.35 -36.70
CA GLU A 954 -25.84 -8.66 -37.30
C GLU A 954 -24.73 -9.41 -36.49
N GLY A 955 -24.98 -10.67 -36.15
CA GLY A 955 -24.12 -11.49 -35.32
C GLY A 955 -24.28 -11.25 -33.81
N GLY A 956 -25.21 -10.36 -33.40
CA GLY A 956 -25.50 -10.10 -31.99
C GLY A 956 -26.18 -11.27 -31.30
N LEU A 957 -25.90 -11.47 -30.05
CA LEU A 957 -26.39 -12.52 -29.17
C LEU A 957 -26.96 -11.94 -27.88
N ASP A 958 -27.87 -12.70 -27.27
CA ASP A 958 -28.18 -12.57 -25.85
C ASP A 958 -27.20 -13.42 -25.06
N GLN A 959 -26.37 -12.80 -24.24
CA GLN A 959 -25.25 -13.46 -23.54
C GLN A 959 -25.34 -13.23 -22.05
N VAL A 960 -25.36 -14.30 -21.27
CA VAL A 960 -25.11 -14.26 -19.82
C VAL A 960 -23.71 -14.79 -19.59
N TYR A 961 -22.92 -14.06 -18.81
CA TYR A 961 -21.54 -14.42 -18.52
C TYR A 961 -21.18 -14.16 -17.05
N GLY A 962 -20.17 -14.85 -16.58
CA GLY A 962 -19.59 -14.65 -15.25
C GLY A 962 -18.07 -14.61 -15.32
N HIS A 963 -17.48 -13.74 -14.51
CA HIS A 963 -16.03 -13.64 -14.39
C HIS A 963 -15.64 -13.47 -12.93
N LEU A 964 -14.61 -14.18 -12.53
CA LEU A 964 -13.93 -13.98 -11.26
C LEU A 964 -12.59 -13.29 -11.53
N GLY A 965 -12.38 -12.14 -10.88
CA GLY A 965 -11.16 -11.35 -11.04
C GLY A 965 -10.75 -10.67 -9.74
N VAL A 966 -9.66 -9.92 -9.77
CA VAL A 966 -9.30 -9.02 -8.67
C VAL A 966 -10.08 -7.70 -8.82
N PRO A 967 -10.40 -7.00 -7.72
CA PRO A 967 -11.05 -5.69 -7.78
C PRO A 967 -10.23 -4.71 -8.61
N PHE A 968 -10.88 -4.04 -9.54
CA PHE A 968 -10.24 -3.01 -10.38
C PHE A 968 -9.99 -1.74 -9.60
#